data_ecc52ef172d621b9bf12584f85e48063
#
_entry.id   ecc52ef172d621b9bf12584f85e48063
#
_cell.length_a   1.000
_cell.length_b   1.000
_cell.length_c   1.000
_cell.angle_alpha   90.00
_cell.angle_beta   90.00
_cell.angle_gamma   90.00
#
_symmetry.space_group_name_H-M   'P 1'
#
loop_
_entity.id
_entity.type
_entity.pdbx_description
1 polymer ?
#
loop_
_entity_poly.entity_id
_entity_poly.type
_entity_poly.pdbx_seq_one_letter_code
_entity_poly.pdbx_strand_id
1 'polypeptide(L)'
;MTQNLPVSDMTEDQAALELQRLALALAQANRAYHRDDNPSIDDATYDWLKLRNAQIEQKFPHLKRTDSPSDQVGAKPKEGFGKIRHRKPMLSLSNAFDAEDVVDFVARLKKFLNLAPQSHMRMTAEPKIDGLSLAVRYEKGQLVHAVTRGDGETGEDVTANALTIADIPKSLSGAPDVLEVRGEVYMTHADFAALNAAQEQAGQKPFSNPRNAAAGSLRQLDAQITQARPLLFFAYAWGDLSEPLAPSQSAAVARLHALGFSTNPLFKTCDTSEELINHYRAVELARSELGYDIDGMVYKVDDLALQARLGFRATTPRWAIAHKFPAELAWTELLSIDIQVGRTGALSPVARLNPVTVGGVVVSNATLHNEDYIAGRDSKGQGIRGGKDIRVGDLVQIYRAGDVIPKIADVDLSRRPADSQPFDFADKLRQEGIEGRRAPGDAVWRYSGAEPLADLAIEALKHFVSRQAFDIEGLGAKQIEQFYHRGWIRTPVDIFTLKARFGPGQLQQVSKLDGWGEKSAQKLFDGIDAKRRIELHRLIFALGIRHVGEGAAKLLANRFVTWETFSEAMRSAVAGSAAAEALVDIDGVGAVMAQSVVEPFQDPARFAALQVLLEQLEVIPAPQIDSSSSPVAGKTVVFTGTLTQMTRAEAKARAETLGAKVSGSVSAKTDILVAGPGAGSKAKKAAELGIETLDEEGWIALIEGL
;
A
#
# COMPACT_ATOMS: atom_id res chain seq x y z
N MET A 1 21.10 3.51 -5.09
CA MET A 1 21.56 3.90 -6.44
C MET A 1 20.44 4.08 -7.47
N THR A 2 19.22 3.74 -7.20
CA THR A 2 18.16 3.68 -8.23
C THR A 2 17.08 4.75 -8.12
N GLN A 3 17.08 5.56 -7.06
CA GLN A 3 15.97 6.48 -6.72
C GLN A 3 15.70 7.59 -7.72
N ASN A 4 16.73 8.11 -8.40
CA ASN A 4 16.58 9.21 -9.36
C ASN A 4 16.98 8.81 -10.79
N LEU A 5 17.24 7.51 -11.00
CA LEU A 5 17.51 7.01 -12.33
C LEU A 5 16.20 7.06 -13.13
N PRO A 6 16.14 7.68 -14.31
CA PRO A 6 15.01 7.48 -15.20
C PRO A 6 14.78 5.97 -15.36
N VAL A 7 13.56 5.53 -15.22
CA VAL A 7 13.24 4.10 -15.33
C VAL A 7 13.67 3.55 -16.69
N SER A 8 13.66 4.44 -17.74
CA SER A 8 14.21 4.14 -19.07
C SER A 8 15.66 3.63 -19.05
N ASP A 9 16.48 4.09 -18.10
CA ASP A 9 17.93 3.87 -18.08
C ASP A 9 18.36 2.82 -17.05
N MET A 10 17.42 2.25 -16.28
CA MET A 10 17.72 1.22 -15.26
C MET A 10 18.16 -0.09 -15.89
N THR A 11 19.25 -0.67 -15.34
CA THR A 11 19.58 -2.08 -15.54
C THR A 11 18.64 -2.95 -14.67
N GLU A 12 18.57 -4.22 -14.99
CA GLU A 12 17.73 -5.20 -14.27
C GLU A 12 18.06 -5.29 -12.77
N ASP A 13 19.34 -5.35 -12.43
CA ASP A 13 19.81 -5.37 -11.04
C ASP A 13 19.45 -4.09 -10.28
N GLN A 14 19.55 -2.95 -10.95
CA GLN A 14 19.18 -1.66 -10.38
C GLN A 14 17.67 -1.56 -10.16
N ALA A 15 16.89 -2.07 -11.09
CA ALA A 15 15.44 -2.12 -10.98
C ALA A 15 15.00 -3.02 -9.81
N ALA A 16 15.62 -4.19 -9.64
CA ALA A 16 15.32 -5.09 -8.53
C ALA A 16 15.63 -4.46 -7.16
N LEU A 17 16.77 -3.78 -7.02
CA LEU A 17 17.16 -3.08 -5.79
C LEU A 17 16.20 -1.92 -5.49
N GLU A 18 15.79 -1.18 -6.50
CA GLU A 18 14.88 -0.05 -6.33
C GLU A 18 13.46 -0.51 -5.96
N LEU A 19 12.94 -1.55 -6.58
CA LEU A 19 11.67 -2.14 -6.19
C LEU A 19 11.66 -2.59 -4.72
N GLN A 20 12.77 -3.16 -4.25
CA GLN A 20 12.93 -3.53 -2.84
C GLN A 20 12.82 -2.32 -1.92
N ARG A 21 13.53 -1.25 -2.25
CA ARG A 21 13.49 0.00 -1.47
C ARG A 21 12.09 0.62 -1.44
N LEU A 22 11.46 0.67 -2.61
CA LEU A 22 10.12 1.26 -2.77
C LEU A 22 9.09 0.50 -1.94
N ALA A 23 9.13 -0.82 -1.94
CA ALA A 23 8.23 -1.63 -1.14
C ALA A 23 8.35 -1.35 0.37
N LEU A 24 9.57 -1.19 0.89
CA LEU A 24 9.81 -0.87 2.30
C LEU A 24 9.32 0.52 2.68
N ALA A 25 9.65 1.51 1.86
CA ALA A 25 9.27 2.90 2.10
C ALA A 25 7.75 3.06 2.11
N LEU A 26 7.06 2.47 1.15
CA LEU A 26 5.60 2.54 1.03
C LEU A 26 4.88 1.77 2.14
N ALA A 27 5.42 0.65 2.61
CA ALA A 27 4.83 -0.08 3.73
C ALA A 27 4.92 0.69 5.06
N GLN A 28 6.03 1.41 5.31
CA GLN A 28 6.17 2.29 6.46
C GLN A 28 5.21 3.49 6.38
N ALA A 29 5.10 4.08 5.20
CA ALA A 29 4.20 5.20 4.95
C ALA A 29 2.74 4.83 5.18
N ASN A 30 2.30 3.71 4.64
CA ASN A 30 0.94 3.19 4.87
C ASN A 30 0.62 3.03 6.35
N ARG A 31 1.58 2.59 7.15
CA ARG A 31 1.39 2.41 8.59
C ARG A 31 1.23 3.75 9.31
N ALA A 32 2.14 4.67 9.09
CA ALA A 32 2.13 5.98 9.72
C ALA A 32 0.88 6.79 9.34
N TYR A 33 0.48 6.70 8.06
CA TYR A 33 -0.64 7.45 7.49
C TYR A 33 -2.02 6.90 7.91
N HIS A 34 -2.20 5.57 7.83
CA HIS A 34 -3.52 4.99 8.03
C HIS A 34 -3.77 4.46 9.45
N ARG A 35 -2.72 4.26 10.25
CA ARG A 35 -2.85 3.68 11.59
C ARG A 35 -2.55 4.65 12.71
N ASP A 36 -1.43 5.37 12.58
CA ASP A 36 -0.90 6.12 13.70
C ASP A 36 -1.40 7.57 13.67
N ASP A 37 -2.22 7.94 12.64
CA ASP A 37 -2.70 9.29 12.34
C ASP A 37 -1.56 10.34 12.45
N ASN A 38 -0.33 9.87 12.23
CA ASN A 38 0.91 10.63 12.27
C ASN A 38 1.76 10.22 11.06
N PRO A 39 1.40 10.67 9.84
CA PRO A 39 2.08 10.31 8.62
C PRO A 39 3.57 10.64 8.70
N SER A 40 4.40 9.65 8.40
CA SER A 40 5.86 9.79 8.35
C SER A 40 6.37 10.20 6.98
N ILE A 41 5.53 10.08 5.94
CA ILE A 41 5.78 10.53 4.56
C ILE A 41 4.53 11.19 4.00
N ASP A 42 4.70 12.12 3.05
CA ASP A 42 3.62 12.87 2.42
C ASP A 42 2.98 12.10 1.23
N ASP A 43 1.75 12.48 0.83
CA ASP A 43 1.00 11.80 -0.23
C ASP A 43 1.72 11.85 -1.59
N ALA A 44 2.42 12.96 -1.96
CA ALA A 44 3.14 13.06 -3.23
C ALA A 44 4.41 12.20 -3.28
N THR A 45 5.14 12.02 -2.15
CA THR A 45 6.23 11.02 -2.06
C THR A 45 5.68 9.61 -2.10
N TYR A 46 4.60 9.36 -1.37
CA TYR A 46 3.92 8.06 -1.40
C TYR A 46 3.51 7.72 -2.83
N ASP A 47 2.88 8.66 -3.50
CA ASP A 47 2.39 8.50 -4.86
C ASP A 47 3.52 8.42 -5.89
N TRP A 48 4.59 9.24 -5.76
CA TRP A 48 5.78 9.15 -6.60
C TRP A 48 6.52 7.82 -6.40
N LEU A 49 6.68 7.35 -5.17
CA LEU A 49 7.24 6.04 -4.88
C LEU A 49 6.39 4.94 -5.50
N LYS A 50 5.07 5.09 -5.45
CA LYS A 50 4.12 4.15 -6.03
C LYS A 50 4.15 4.18 -7.57
N LEU A 51 4.20 5.37 -8.17
CA LEU A 51 4.36 5.55 -9.61
C LEU A 51 5.68 4.98 -10.10
N ARG A 52 6.78 5.30 -9.42
CA ARG A 52 8.12 4.79 -9.76
C ARG A 52 8.16 3.27 -9.65
N ASN A 53 7.56 2.69 -8.61
CA ASN A 53 7.40 1.25 -8.48
C ASN A 53 6.66 0.65 -9.68
N ALA A 54 5.53 1.25 -10.06
CA ALA A 54 4.73 0.80 -11.19
C ALA A 54 5.48 0.93 -12.53
N GLN A 55 6.23 2.02 -12.76
CA GLN A 55 7.04 2.21 -13.97
C GLN A 55 8.17 1.19 -14.09
N ILE A 56 8.84 0.87 -12.98
CA ILE A 56 9.88 -0.17 -12.96
C ILE A 56 9.25 -1.54 -13.22
N GLU A 57 8.14 -1.86 -12.60
CA GLU A 57 7.40 -3.10 -12.83
C GLU A 57 6.87 -3.23 -14.26
N GLN A 58 6.50 -2.11 -14.90
CA GLN A 58 6.09 -2.09 -16.30
C GLN A 58 7.26 -2.34 -17.25
N LYS A 59 8.46 -1.79 -16.97
CA LYS A 59 9.67 -1.98 -17.78
C LYS A 59 10.27 -3.37 -17.59
N PHE A 60 10.24 -3.88 -16.35
CA PHE A 60 10.79 -5.17 -15.95
C PHE A 60 9.71 -6.03 -15.26
N PRO A 61 8.73 -6.56 -16.00
CA PRO A 61 7.59 -7.27 -15.40
C PRO A 61 7.98 -8.50 -14.56
N HIS A 62 9.08 -9.15 -14.92
CA HIS A 62 9.61 -10.31 -14.22
C HIS A 62 10.30 -9.95 -12.89
N LEU A 63 10.63 -8.67 -12.67
CA LEU A 63 11.15 -8.16 -11.40
C LEU A 63 10.04 -7.64 -10.49
N LYS A 64 8.77 -7.68 -10.92
CA LYS A 64 7.66 -7.26 -10.08
C LYS A 64 7.68 -8.05 -8.78
N ARG A 65 7.85 -7.29 -7.70
CA ARG A 65 7.88 -7.86 -6.35
C ARG A 65 6.45 -8.19 -5.93
N THR A 66 6.35 -9.21 -5.17
CA THR A 66 5.09 -9.70 -4.62
C THR A 66 4.66 -8.95 -3.35
N ASP A 67 5.58 -8.20 -2.71
CA ASP A 67 5.27 -7.15 -1.74
C ASP A 67 5.13 -5.79 -2.42
N SER A 68 4.89 -5.79 -3.74
CA SER A 68 4.73 -4.56 -4.49
C SER A 68 3.66 -3.69 -3.85
N PRO A 69 3.99 -2.44 -3.55
CA PRO A 69 2.99 -1.46 -3.12
C PRO A 69 1.88 -1.23 -4.15
N SER A 70 2.12 -1.65 -5.40
CA SER A 70 1.10 -1.66 -6.44
C SER A 70 -0.05 -2.64 -6.17
N ASP A 71 0.17 -3.61 -5.28
CA ASP A 71 -0.80 -4.64 -4.92
C ASP A 71 -1.40 -4.46 -3.50
N GLN A 72 -1.18 -3.28 -2.85
CA GLN A 72 -1.66 -3.00 -1.49
C GLN A 72 -2.59 -1.78 -1.44
N VAL A 73 -3.66 -1.87 -0.65
CA VAL A 73 -4.62 -0.80 -0.39
C VAL A 73 -4.68 -0.52 1.12
N GLY A 74 -4.50 0.73 1.52
CA GLY A 74 -4.73 1.22 2.88
C GLY A 74 -4.00 0.49 4.02
N ALA A 75 -4.54 0.57 5.23
CA ALA A 75 -4.05 -0.12 6.42
C ALA A 75 -5.18 -0.83 7.17
N LYS A 76 -4.85 -1.91 7.90
CA LYS A 76 -5.83 -2.67 8.69
C LYS A 76 -6.45 -1.83 9.82
N PRO A 77 -7.70 -2.12 10.21
CA PRO A 77 -8.46 -1.40 11.23
C PRO A 77 -7.77 -1.33 12.60
N LYS A 78 -7.99 -0.23 13.35
CA LYS A 78 -7.53 -0.04 14.74
C LYS A 78 -8.21 -1.04 15.69
N GLU A 79 -7.55 -1.33 16.81
CA GLU A 79 -8.10 -2.14 17.89
C GLU A 79 -9.16 -1.38 18.68
N GLY A 80 -10.19 -2.08 19.11
CA GLY A 80 -11.31 -1.51 19.89
C GLY A 80 -12.61 -1.36 19.12
N PHE A 81 -12.58 -1.33 17.79
CA PHE A 81 -13.75 -1.37 16.94
C PHE A 81 -14.04 -2.78 16.41
N GLY A 82 -15.31 -3.08 16.19
CA GLY A 82 -15.70 -4.25 15.39
C GLY A 82 -15.05 -4.17 14.01
N LYS A 83 -14.78 -5.32 13.39
CA LYS A 83 -14.19 -5.39 12.04
C LYS A 83 -15.24 -5.94 11.08
N ILE A 84 -15.46 -5.25 9.97
CA ILE A 84 -16.39 -5.66 8.92
C ILE A 84 -15.64 -5.81 7.60
N ARG A 85 -15.85 -6.92 6.91
CA ARG A 85 -15.31 -7.16 5.58
C ARG A 85 -16.19 -6.51 4.53
N HIS A 86 -15.56 -5.72 3.64
CA HIS A 86 -16.24 -5.13 2.49
C HIS A 86 -16.68 -6.21 1.49
N ARG A 87 -17.92 -6.20 1.04
CA ARG A 87 -18.41 -7.14 0.02
C ARG A 87 -17.75 -6.87 -1.34
N LYS A 88 -17.54 -5.61 -1.67
CA LYS A 88 -16.69 -5.16 -2.78
C LYS A 88 -15.50 -4.40 -2.22
N PRO A 89 -14.25 -4.71 -2.57
CA PRO A 89 -13.07 -4.03 -2.03
C PRO A 89 -13.13 -2.51 -2.22
N MET A 90 -12.60 -1.75 -1.25
CA MET A 90 -12.39 -0.31 -1.36
C MET A 90 -10.98 -0.05 -1.88
N LEU A 91 -10.86 0.06 -3.20
CA LEU A 91 -9.58 0.19 -3.90
C LEU A 91 -8.98 1.60 -3.76
N SER A 92 -7.68 1.69 -4.05
CA SER A 92 -6.96 2.95 -4.25
C SER A 92 -7.16 3.49 -5.67
N LEU A 93 -6.55 4.63 -5.99
CA LEU A 93 -6.49 5.18 -7.35
C LEU A 93 -5.04 5.19 -7.84
N SER A 94 -4.86 5.09 -9.16
CA SER A 94 -3.59 5.43 -9.80
C SER A 94 -3.46 6.95 -9.83
N ASN A 95 -2.22 7.47 -9.89
CA ASN A 95 -1.98 8.90 -9.88
C ASN A 95 -1.50 9.42 -11.25
N ALA A 96 -1.85 10.66 -11.54
CA ALA A 96 -1.27 11.54 -12.54
C ALA A 96 -0.70 12.77 -11.82
N PHE A 97 0.43 13.28 -12.28
CA PHE A 97 1.11 14.43 -11.67
C PHE A 97 1.20 15.62 -12.62
N ASP A 98 0.93 15.40 -13.89
CA ASP A 98 0.89 16.44 -14.90
C ASP A 98 -0.20 16.18 -15.95
N ALA A 99 -0.33 17.15 -16.88
CA ALA A 99 -1.33 17.08 -17.93
C ALA A 99 -1.07 15.96 -18.95
N GLU A 100 0.20 15.59 -19.18
CA GLU A 100 0.59 14.53 -20.11
C GLU A 100 0.16 13.17 -19.59
N ASP A 101 0.33 12.91 -18.30
CA ASP A 101 -0.16 11.71 -17.61
C ASP A 101 -1.67 11.51 -17.82
N VAL A 102 -2.47 12.60 -17.78
CA VAL A 102 -3.93 12.56 -18.00
C VAL A 102 -4.26 12.23 -19.45
N VAL A 103 -3.57 12.86 -20.41
CA VAL A 103 -3.73 12.56 -21.84
C VAL A 103 -3.39 11.09 -22.12
N ASP A 104 -2.27 10.64 -21.60
CA ASP A 104 -1.81 9.26 -21.71
C ASP A 104 -2.77 8.26 -21.06
N PHE A 105 -3.35 8.62 -19.92
CA PHE A 105 -4.37 7.81 -19.27
C PHE A 105 -5.57 7.58 -20.20
N VAL A 106 -6.15 8.64 -20.78
CA VAL A 106 -7.28 8.52 -21.71
C VAL A 106 -6.89 7.73 -22.96
N ALA A 107 -5.68 7.94 -23.49
CA ALA A 107 -5.17 7.18 -24.64
C ALA A 107 -5.04 5.67 -24.32
N ARG A 108 -4.52 5.32 -23.13
CA ARG A 108 -4.43 3.93 -22.67
C ARG A 108 -5.80 3.27 -22.52
N LEU A 109 -6.83 4.01 -22.02
CA LEU A 109 -8.20 3.49 -21.93
C LEU A 109 -8.77 3.17 -23.31
N LYS A 110 -8.66 4.10 -24.27
CA LYS A 110 -9.11 3.89 -25.64
C LYS A 110 -8.42 2.69 -26.29
N LYS A 111 -7.10 2.58 -26.12
CA LYS A 111 -6.31 1.46 -26.62
C LYS A 111 -6.74 0.13 -25.98
N PHE A 112 -6.99 0.09 -24.68
CA PHE A 112 -7.45 -1.11 -23.96
C PHE A 112 -8.79 -1.60 -24.50
N LEU A 113 -9.73 -0.67 -24.75
CA LEU A 113 -11.07 -0.95 -25.25
C LEU A 113 -11.13 -1.17 -26.78
N ASN A 114 -9.98 -1.14 -27.46
CA ASN A 114 -9.88 -1.18 -28.93
C ASN A 114 -10.68 -0.08 -29.65
N LEU A 115 -10.73 1.12 -29.04
CA LEU A 115 -11.39 2.29 -29.62
C LEU A 115 -10.40 3.10 -30.44
N ALA A 116 -10.88 3.76 -31.49
CA ALA A 116 -10.07 4.68 -32.27
C ALA A 116 -9.62 5.88 -31.40
N PRO A 117 -8.43 6.47 -31.62
CA PRO A 117 -7.93 7.59 -30.83
C PRO A 117 -8.91 8.78 -30.76
N GLN A 118 -9.65 9.03 -31.84
CA GLN A 118 -10.65 10.09 -31.97
C GLN A 118 -12.03 9.73 -31.39
N SER A 119 -12.24 8.48 -30.93
CA SER A 119 -13.52 8.06 -30.34
C SER A 119 -13.85 8.94 -29.13
N HIS A 120 -15.12 9.29 -29.02
CA HIS A 120 -15.63 10.03 -27.87
C HIS A 120 -15.61 9.15 -26.61
N MET A 121 -15.10 9.69 -25.52
CA MET A 121 -15.12 9.03 -24.20
C MET A 121 -15.33 10.07 -23.12
N ARG A 122 -16.58 10.18 -22.67
CA ARG A 122 -16.93 11.12 -21.60
C ARG A 122 -16.34 10.67 -20.28
N MET A 123 -15.79 11.62 -19.56
CA MET A 123 -15.23 11.45 -18.23
C MET A 123 -15.96 12.32 -17.21
N THR A 124 -15.97 11.94 -15.95
CA THR A 124 -16.31 12.82 -14.85
C THR A 124 -15.03 13.32 -14.19
N ALA A 125 -15.10 14.54 -13.63
CA ALA A 125 -14.06 15.16 -12.83
C ALA A 125 -14.66 15.62 -11.51
N GLU A 126 -14.06 15.24 -10.40
CA GLU A 126 -14.48 15.60 -9.05
C GLU A 126 -13.27 15.97 -8.18
N PRO A 127 -13.37 16.92 -7.23
CA PRO A 127 -12.29 17.19 -6.29
C PRO A 127 -11.95 15.95 -5.47
N LYS A 128 -10.67 15.70 -5.29
CA LYS A 128 -10.16 14.70 -4.38
C LYS A 128 -10.09 15.28 -2.98
N ILE A 129 -11.13 15.01 -2.19
CA ILE A 129 -11.22 15.50 -0.82
C ILE A 129 -10.14 14.85 0.03
N ASP A 130 -9.46 15.63 0.84
CA ASP A 130 -8.47 15.15 1.80
C ASP A 130 -9.13 14.87 3.16
N GLY A 131 -9.59 13.64 3.33
CA GLY A 131 -10.36 13.18 4.49
C GLY A 131 -10.14 11.71 4.82
N LEU A 132 -11.18 11.06 5.35
CA LEU A 132 -11.21 9.63 5.64
C LEU A 132 -12.32 8.95 4.85
N SER A 133 -11.96 7.99 4.02
CA SER A 133 -12.93 7.23 3.21
C SER A 133 -13.82 6.35 4.09
N LEU A 134 -15.12 6.42 3.84
CA LEU A 134 -16.17 5.71 4.56
C LEU A 134 -17.12 5.01 3.57
N ALA A 135 -17.47 3.76 3.85
CA ALA A 135 -18.56 3.04 3.21
C ALA A 135 -19.76 2.99 4.16
N VAL A 136 -20.92 3.42 3.71
CA VAL A 136 -22.17 3.45 4.47
C VAL A 136 -23.18 2.54 3.79
N ARG A 137 -23.59 1.47 4.48
CA ARG A 137 -24.50 0.44 3.95
C ARG A 137 -25.90 0.65 4.45
N TYR A 138 -26.84 0.63 3.51
CA TYR A 138 -28.29 0.65 3.76
C TYR A 138 -28.89 -0.66 3.32
N GLU A 139 -29.84 -1.16 4.12
CA GLU A 139 -30.70 -2.28 3.77
C GLU A 139 -32.15 -1.88 3.96
N LYS A 140 -32.95 -2.02 2.90
CA LYS A 140 -34.35 -1.55 2.86
C LYS A 140 -34.49 -0.09 3.32
N GLY A 141 -33.55 0.74 2.88
CA GLY A 141 -33.50 2.16 3.19
C GLY A 141 -33.03 2.51 4.61
N GLN A 142 -32.69 1.56 5.48
CA GLN A 142 -32.16 1.83 6.82
C GLN A 142 -30.64 1.68 6.85
N LEU A 143 -29.93 2.60 7.50
CA LEU A 143 -28.49 2.51 7.70
C LEU A 143 -28.20 1.35 8.67
N VAL A 144 -27.44 0.35 8.19
CA VAL A 144 -27.09 -0.84 8.98
C VAL A 144 -25.62 -0.87 9.40
N HIS A 145 -24.71 -0.41 8.53
CA HIS A 145 -23.28 -0.37 8.81
C HIS A 145 -22.63 0.86 8.21
N ALA A 146 -21.63 1.42 8.93
CA ALA A 146 -20.68 2.38 8.40
C ALA A 146 -19.27 1.90 8.71
N VAL A 147 -18.42 1.74 7.67
CA VAL A 147 -17.16 1.01 7.75
C VAL A 147 -16.05 1.83 7.11
N THR A 148 -14.93 2.05 7.82
CA THR A 148 -13.77 2.72 7.25
C THR A 148 -13.14 1.87 6.16
N ARG A 149 -12.35 2.46 5.26
CA ARG A 149 -11.69 1.72 4.19
C ARG A 149 -10.81 0.58 4.72
N GLY A 150 -10.12 0.80 5.84
CA GLY A 150 -9.18 -0.17 6.40
C GLY A 150 -8.06 -0.53 5.41
N ASP A 151 -7.85 -1.83 5.19
CA ASP A 151 -6.90 -2.36 4.21
C ASP A 151 -7.51 -2.57 2.81
N GLY A 152 -8.73 -2.07 2.61
CA GLY A 152 -9.50 -2.22 1.39
C GLY A 152 -10.39 -3.47 1.36
N GLU A 153 -10.07 -4.51 2.11
CA GLU A 153 -10.91 -5.70 2.30
C GLU A 153 -11.70 -5.68 3.60
N THR A 154 -11.08 -5.15 4.67
CA THR A 154 -11.68 -5.11 6.02
C THR A 154 -11.46 -3.73 6.64
N GLY A 155 -12.54 -3.13 7.14
CA GLY A 155 -12.53 -1.82 7.81
C GLY A 155 -13.02 -1.89 9.26
N GLU A 156 -12.94 -0.75 9.96
CA GLU A 156 -13.45 -0.55 11.31
C GLU A 156 -14.95 -0.27 11.23
N ASP A 157 -15.74 -0.92 12.08
CA ASP A 157 -17.15 -0.58 12.28
C ASP A 157 -17.27 0.71 13.09
N VAL A 158 -17.61 1.78 12.42
CA VAL A 158 -17.82 3.11 13.00
C VAL A 158 -19.30 3.55 12.88
N THR A 159 -20.22 2.60 12.84
CA THR A 159 -21.64 2.84 12.61
C THR A 159 -22.23 3.84 13.61
N ALA A 160 -21.95 3.65 14.91
CA ALA A 160 -22.43 4.56 15.95
C ALA A 160 -21.93 5.99 15.77
N ASN A 161 -20.68 6.14 15.31
CA ASN A 161 -20.07 7.44 15.05
C ASN A 161 -20.65 8.08 13.77
N ALA A 162 -20.79 7.32 12.69
CA ALA A 162 -21.36 7.81 11.42
C ALA A 162 -22.82 8.29 11.58
N LEU A 163 -23.60 7.66 12.44
CA LEU A 163 -24.97 8.08 12.76
C LEU A 163 -25.05 9.47 13.41
N THR A 164 -23.94 10.01 13.91
CA THR A 164 -23.89 11.38 14.47
C THR A 164 -23.58 12.44 13.42
N ILE A 165 -23.13 12.06 12.21
CA ILE A 165 -22.78 12.99 11.13
C ILE A 165 -24.08 13.39 10.41
N ALA A 166 -24.36 14.69 10.36
CA ALA A 166 -25.61 15.21 9.80
C ALA A 166 -25.79 14.95 8.30
N ASP A 167 -24.68 14.96 7.52
CA ASP A 167 -24.67 14.72 6.07
C ASP A 167 -24.90 13.24 5.69
N ILE A 168 -24.94 12.34 6.67
CA ILE A 168 -25.19 10.91 6.43
C ILE A 168 -26.66 10.63 6.80
N PRO A 169 -27.57 10.44 5.81
CA PRO A 169 -28.96 10.13 6.07
C PRO A 169 -29.11 8.82 6.89
N LYS A 170 -29.91 8.85 7.94
CA LYS A 170 -30.18 7.66 8.76
C LYS A 170 -31.12 6.68 8.07
N SER A 171 -31.96 7.19 7.18
CA SER A 171 -32.88 6.41 6.34
C SER A 171 -33.01 7.03 4.96
N LEU A 172 -33.21 6.19 3.95
CA LEU A 172 -33.39 6.58 2.55
C LEU A 172 -34.75 6.16 2.04
N SER A 173 -35.42 7.04 1.26
CA SER A 173 -36.67 6.72 0.57
C SER A 173 -36.40 6.50 -0.92
N GLY A 174 -36.91 5.40 -1.48
CA GLY A 174 -36.73 5.08 -2.90
C GLY A 174 -35.32 4.66 -3.28
N ALA A 175 -34.53 4.18 -2.32
CA ALA A 175 -33.24 3.56 -2.55
C ALA A 175 -33.40 2.07 -2.92
N PRO A 176 -32.41 1.46 -3.58
CA PRO A 176 -32.31 0.01 -3.73
C PRO A 176 -32.41 -0.72 -2.38
N ASP A 177 -32.91 -1.97 -2.37
CA ASP A 177 -33.00 -2.79 -1.15
C ASP A 177 -31.66 -2.93 -0.45
N VAL A 178 -30.57 -3.01 -1.22
CA VAL A 178 -29.18 -2.94 -0.74
C VAL A 178 -28.49 -1.80 -1.47
N LEU A 179 -27.97 -0.85 -0.71
CA LEU A 179 -27.16 0.27 -1.20
C LEU A 179 -25.98 0.52 -0.27
N GLU A 180 -24.75 0.35 -0.77
CA GLU A 180 -23.54 0.81 -0.09
C GLU A 180 -23.04 2.10 -0.77
N VAL A 181 -23.11 3.22 -0.05
CA VAL A 181 -22.61 4.52 -0.51
C VAL A 181 -21.18 4.70 -0.01
N ARG A 182 -20.29 5.20 -0.87
CA ARG A 182 -18.90 5.51 -0.53
C ARG A 182 -18.66 7.00 -0.65
N GLY A 183 -17.96 7.54 0.32
CA GLY A 183 -17.68 8.97 0.38
C GLY A 183 -16.48 9.27 1.26
N GLU A 184 -16.20 10.55 1.44
CA GLU A 184 -15.14 11.04 2.29
C GLU A 184 -15.70 11.81 3.46
N VAL A 185 -15.30 11.46 4.69
CA VAL A 185 -15.54 12.24 5.89
C VAL A 185 -14.42 13.26 6.01
N TYR A 186 -14.77 14.53 6.18
CA TYR A 186 -13.83 15.64 6.23
C TYR A 186 -14.23 16.68 7.28
N MET A 187 -13.37 17.67 7.50
CA MET A 187 -13.59 18.81 8.40
C MET A 187 -13.23 20.09 7.67
N THR A 188 -14.01 21.16 7.87
CA THR A 188 -13.68 22.46 7.30
C THR A 188 -12.50 23.12 8.01
N HIS A 189 -11.84 24.09 7.35
CA HIS A 189 -10.76 24.87 7.97
C HIS A 189 -11.23 25.65 9.20
N ALA A 190 -12.43 26.21 9.16
CA ALA A 190 -13.02 26.96 10.28
C ALA A 190 -13.27 26.05 11.49
N ASP A 191 -13.86 24.87 11.25
CA ASP A 191 -14.15 23.89 12.29
C ASP A 191 -12.86 23.28 12.87
N PHE A 192 -11.87 23.04 12.05
CA PHE A 192 -10.55 22.57 12.48
C PHE A 192 -9.85 23.58 13.39
N ALA A 193 -9.88 24.88 13.03
CA ALA A 193 -9.31 25.94 13.84
C ALA A 193 -10.00 26.04 15.20
N ALA A 194 -11.36 26.00 15.21
CA ALA A 194 -12.15 26.04 16.45
C ALA A 194 -11.86 24.81 17.34
N LEU A 195 -11.76 23.62 16.73
CA LEU A 195 -11.44 22.39 17.44
C LEU A 195 -10.06 22.46 18.11
N ASN A 196 -9.02 22.92 17.39
CA ASN A 196 -7.67 23.03 17.92
C ASN A 196 -7.56 24.07 19.04
N ALA A 197 -8.27 25.20 18.91
CA ALA A 197 -8.35 26.19 19.98
C ALA A 197 -8.98 25.59 21.26
N ALA A 198 -10.02 24.77 21.14
CA ALA A 198 -10.63 24.07 22.26
C ALA A 198 -9.69 23.01 22.89
N GLN A 199 -8.90 22.27 22.06
CA GLN A 199 -7.91 21.32 22.52
C GLN A 199 -6.80 22.01 23.34
N GLU A 200 -6.28 23.13 22.84
CA GLU A 200 -5.26 23.92 23.53
C GLU A 200 -5.75 24.45 24.88
N GLN A 201 -7.00 24.99 24.92
CA GLN A 201 -7.63 25.43 26.17
C GLN A 201 -7.80 24.30 27.20
N ALA A 202 -8.02 23.07 26.71
CA ALA A 202 -8.13 21.86 27.53
C ALA A 202 -6.75 21.26 27.89
N GLY A 203 -5.63 21.86 27.47
CA GLY A 203 -4.27 21.34 27.69
C GLY A 203 -3.97 20.07 26.91
N GLN A 204 -4.73 19.80 25.84
CA GLN A 204 -4.57 18.64 24.97
C GLN A 204 -3.74 19.02 23.73
N LYS A 205 -3.08 18.01 23.12
CA LYS A 205 -2.31 18.22 21.90
C LYS A 205 -3.23 18.56 20.73
N PRO A 206 -3.02 19.66 20.00
CA PRO A 206 -3.79 19.98 18.81
C PRO A 206 -3.54 18.96 17.68
N PHE A 207 -4.52 18.82 16.80
CA PHE A 207 -4.38 18.03 15.59
C PHE A 207 -3.49 18.73 14.57
N SER A 208 -2.73 17.96 13.80
CA SER A 208 -1.76 18.49 12.85
C SER A 208 -2.39 19.05 11.56
N ASN A 209 -3.52 18.51 11.12
CA ASN A 209 -4.26 18.96 9.93
C ASN A 209 -5.74 18.55 9.99
N PRO A 210 -6.62 19.11 9.12
CA PRO A 210 -8.05 18.80 9.08
C PRO A 210 -8.35 17.31 8.84
N ARG A 211 -7.57 16.63 8.00
CA ARG A 211 -7.70 15.20 7.73
C ARG A 211 -7.48 14.35 8.99
N ASN A 212 -6.38 14.61 9.72
CA ASN A 212 -6.10 13.88 10.96
C ASN A 212 -7.13 14.19 12.04
N ALA A 213 -7.64 15.43 12.08
CA ALA A 213 -8.73 15.80 12.95
C ALA A 213 -10.03 15.05 12.62
N ALA A 214 -10.37 14.93 11.33
CA ALA A 214 -11.54 14.17 10.86
C ALA A 214 -11.37 12.66 11.18
N ALA A 215 -10.22 12.07 10.84
CA ALA A 215 -9.93 10.67 11.11
C ALA A 215 -9.94 10.34 12.61
N GLY A 216 -9.28 11.16 13.42
CA GLY A 216 -9.26 11.01 14.88
C GLY A 216 -10.62 11.24 15.53
N SER A 217 -11.45 12.12 14.96
CA SER A 217 -12.81 12.40 15.43
C SER A 217 -13.80 11.29 15.09
N LEU A 218 -13.71 10.69 13.90
CA LEU A 218 -14.55 9.58 13.49
C LEU A 218 -14.22 8.30 14.26
N ARG A 219 -12.96 8.07 14.60
CA ARG A 219 -12.46 6.86 15.27
C ARG A 219 -12.43 7.01 16.78
N GLN A 220 -13.52 7.47 17.38
CA GLN A 220 -13.70 7.52 18.84
C GLN A 220 -14.52 6.31 19.30
N LEU A 221 -14.09 5.65 20.39
CA LEU A 221 -14.84 4.54 20.98
C LEU A 221 -16.18 5.00 21.56
N ASP A 222 -16.24 6.24 22.04
CA ASP A 222 -17.45 6.90 22.47
C ASP A 222 -18.00 7.80 21.34
N ALA A 223 -19.13 7.42 20.76
CA ALA A 223 -19.78 8.18 19.69
C ALA A 223 -20.24 9.60 20.12
N GLN A 224 -20.39 9.87 21.43
CA GLN A 224 -20.70 11.22 21.93
C GLN A 224 -19.56 12.20 21.67
N ILE A 225 -18.31 11.72 21.70
CA ILE A 225 -17.15 12.53 21.34
C ILE A 225 -17.20 12.88 19.85
N THR A 226 -17.54 11.93 18.98
CA THR A 226 -17.75 12.18 17.55
C THR A 226 -18.87 13.17 17.30
N GLN A 227 -19.99 13.04 18.03
CA GLN A 227 -21.15 13.93 17.92
C GLN A 227 -20.79 15.40 18.24
N ALA A 228 -19.86 15.63 19.14
CA ALA A 228 -19.35 16.96 19.48
C ALA A 228 -18.35 17.52 18.45
N ARG A 229 -17.99 16.74 17.41
CA ARG A 229 -17.05 17.14 16.37
C ARG A 229 -17.77 17.48 15.07
N PRO A 230 -17.47 18.61 14.43
CA PRO A 230 -18.15 19.08 13.22
C PRO A 230 -17.63 18.32 11.97
N LEU A 231 -18.01 17.06 11.84
CA LEU A 231 -17.68 16.22 10.69
C LEU A 231 -18.74 16.37 9.59
N LEU A 232 -18.26 16.41 8.34
CA LEU A 232 -19.07 16.47 7.13
C LEU A 232 -18.76 15.27 6.23
N PHE A 233 -19.63 15.00 5.25
CA PHE A 233 -19.49 13.85 4.35
C PHE A 233 -19.87 14.21 2.91
N PHE A 234 -18.99 13.92 1.95
CA PHE A 234 -19.30 13.96 0.52
C PHE A 234 -19.38 12.55 -0.05
N ALA A 235 -20.52 12.20 -0.65
CA ALA A 235 -20.67 10.96 -1.41
C ALA A 235 -20.10 11.10 -2.82
N TYR A 236 -19.30 10.12 -3.29
CA TYR A 236 -18.66 10.14 -4.61
C TYR A 236 -18.73 8.81 -5.37
N ALA A 237 -19.14 7.72 -4.73
CA ALA A 237 -19.19 6.39 -5.33
C ALA A 237 -20.16 5.47 -4.55
N TRP A 238 -20.21 4.23 -5.00
CA TRP A 238 -20.98 3.16 -4.35
C TRP A 238 -20.22 1.84 -4.40
N GLY A 239 -20.63 0.91 -3.56
CA GLY A 239 -20.08 -0.45 -3.48
C GLY A 239 -21.11 -1.48 -3.90
N ASP A 240 -21.59 -2.26 -2.91
CA ASP A 240 -22.58 -3.32 -3.11
C ASP A 240 -23.98 -2.75 -3.36
N LEU A 241 -24.67 -3.28 -4.36
CA LEU A 241 -26.02 -2.84 -4.79
C LEU A 241 -26.88 -4.04 -5.11
N SER A 242 -28.20 -3.98 -4.77
CA SER A 242 -29.20 -4.94 -5.25
C SER A 242 -29.65 -4.66 -6.67
N GLU A 243 -29.58 -3.40 -7.13
CA GLU A 243 -29.90 -2.98 -8.50
C GLU A 243 -29.06 -1.75 -8.90
N PRO A 244 -28.75 -1.53 -10.17
CA PRO A 244 -27.95 -0.41 -10.65
C PRO A 244 -28.61 0.95 -10.30
N LEU A 245 -27.81 1.92 -9.84
CA LEU A 245 -28.29 3.29 -9.56
C LEU A 245 -28.64 4.05 -10.86
N ALA A 246 -27.82 3.89 -11.90
CA ALA A 246 -27.95 4.60 -13.17
C ALA A 246 -27.02 3.97 -14.23
N PRO A 247 -27.12 4.32 -15.51
CA PRO A 247 -26.23 3.82 -16.56
C PRO A 247 -24.87 4.54 -16.63
N SER A 248 -24.73 5.72 -15.99
CA SER A 248 -23.48 6.49 -16.00
C SER A 248 -23.07 6.94 -14.59
N GLN A 249 -21.78 7.24 -14.42
CA GLN A 249 -21.20 7.76 -13.19
C GLN A 249 -21.87 9.07 -12.76
N SER A 250 -22.05 9.99 -13.70
CA SER A 250 -22.69 11.29 -13.45
C SER A 250 -24.14 11.14 -13.01
N ALA A 251 -24.92 10.30 -13.67
CA ALA A 251 -26.31 10.04 -13.29
C ALA A 251 -26.40 9.30 -11.94
N ALA A 252 -25.47 8.41 -11.63
CA ALA A 252 -25.42 7.74 -10.34
C ALA A 252 -25.10 8.71 -9.20
N VAL A 253 -24.15 9.63 -9.38
CA VAL A 253 -23.87 10.70 -8.39
C VAL A 253 -25.08 11.61 -8.21
N ALA A 254 -25.75 12.01 -9.29
CA ALA A 254 -27.01 12.77 -9.21
C ALA A 254 -28.10 11.98 -8.47
N ARG A 255 -28.16 10.66 -8.63
CA ARG A 255 -29.09 9.80 -7.88
C ARG A 255 -28.77 9.76 -6.39
N LEU A 256 -27.47 9.69 -6.01
CA LEU A 256 -27.05 9.79 -4.62
C LEU A 256 -27.46 11.13 -4.00
N HIS A 257 -27.28 12.23 -4.73
CA HIS A 257 -27.76 13.54 -4.29
C HIS A 257 -29.29 13.57 -4.07
N ALA A 258 -30.04 13.01 -5.00
CA ALA A 258 -31.52 12.91 -4.89
C ALA A 258 -31.98 12.01 -3.72
N LEU A 259 -31.13 11.06 -3.28
CA LEU A 259 -31.37 10.25 -2.07
C LEU A 259 -31.02 10.98 -0.77
N GLY A 260 -30.51 12.23 -0.83
CA GLY A 260 -30.25 13.08 0.33
C GLY A 260 -28.78 13.14 0.76
N PHE A 261 -27.84 12.59 -0.02
CA PHE A 261 -26.42 12.75 0.28
C PHE A 261 -25.88 14.08 -0.25
N SER A 262 -24.97 14.69 0.50
CA SER A 262 -24.14 15.78 0.00
C SER A 262 -23.16 15.24 -1.05
N THR A 263 -23.14 15.87 -2.24
CA THR A 263 -22.18 15.61 -3.31
C THR A 263 -21.40 16.88 -3.61
N ASN A 264 -20.15 16.76 -4.09
CA ASN A 264 -19.32 17.93 -4.29
C ASN A 264 -19.85 18.81 -5.45
N PRO A 265 -20.07 20.13 -5.23
CA PRO A 265 -20.60 21.03 -6.25
C PRO A 265 -19.66 21.28 -7.43
N LEU A 266 -18.37 21.01 -7.28
CA LEU A 266 -17.36 21.12 -8.35
C LEU A 266 -17.28 19.86 -9.24
N PHE A 267 -18.19 18.90 -9.03
CA PHE A 267 -18.35 17.75 -9.91
C PHE A 267 -18.73 18.20 -11.33
N LYS A 268 -18.02 17.72 -12.35
CA LYS A 268 -18.24 18.10 -13.75
C LYS A 268 -18.08 16.90 -14.68
N THR A 269 -18.84 16.86 -15.77
CA THR A 269 -18.60 15.97 -16.91
C THR A 269 -17.75 16.69 -17.95
N CYS A 270 -16.78 15.98 -18.54
CA CYS A 270 -15.86 16.49 -19.55
C CYS A 270 -15.80 15.50 -20.71
N ASP A 271 -15.82 16.04 -21.92
CA ASP A 271 -15.80 15.25 -23.16
C ASP A 271 -14.38 15.08 -23.75
N THR A 272 -13.44 15.91 -23.31
CA THR A 272 -12.04 15.91 -23.76
C THR A 272 -11.04 15.97 -22.60
N SER A 273 -9.80 15.53 -22.85
CA SER A 273 -8.70 15.67 -21.88
C SER A 273 -8.38 17.14 -21.59
N GLU A 274 -8.57 18.03 -22.56
CA GLU A 274 -8.37 19.46 -22.40
C GLU A 274 -9.36 20.05 -21.40
N GLU A 275 -10.64 19.66 -21.47
CA GLU A 275 -11.66 20.09 -20.50
C GLU A 275 -11.35 19.60 -19.09
N LEU A 276 -10.82 18.36 -18.93
CA LEU A 276 -10.35 17.83 -17.64
C LEU A 276 -9.24 18.71 -17.06
N ILE A 277 -8.22 19.04 -17.88
CA ILE A 277 -7.07 19.84 -17.47
C ILE A 277 -7.48 21.28 -17.15
N ASN A 278 -8.39 21.86 -17.94
CA ASN A 278 -8.90 23.22 -17.69
C ASN A 278 -9.72 23.27 -16.40
N HIS A 279 -10.52 22.25 -16.11
CA HIS A 279 -11.25 22.16 -14.86
C HIS A 279 -10.32 21.99 -13.65
N TYR A 280 -9.28 21.14 -13.78
CA TYR A 280 -8.21 21.00 -12.78
C TYR A 280 -7.58 22.36 -12.43
N ARG A 281 -7.14 23.14 -13.44
CA ARG A 281 -6.55 24.46 -13.22
C ARG A 281 -7.49 25.43 -12.53
N ALA A 282 -8.79 25.42 -12.91
CA ALA A 282 -9.78 26.27 -12.26
C ALA A 282 -9.98 25.91 -10.78
N VAL A 283 -10.02 24.62 -10.46
CA VAL A 283 -10.16 24.13 -9.07
C VAL A 283 -8.89 24.36 -8.27
N GLU A 284 -7.70 24.18 -8.86
CA GLU A 284 -6.40 24.47 -8.25
C GLU A 284 -6.31 25.96 -7.82
N LEU A 285 -6.72 26.88 -8.68
CA LEU A 285 -6.75 28.31 -8.35
C LEU A 285 -7.74 28.66 -7.24
N ALA A 286 -8.87 27.98 -7.18
CA ALA A 286 -9.91 28.19 -6.16
C ALA A 286 -9.64 27.43 -4.85
N ARG A 287 -8.60 26.59 -4.80
CA ARG A 287 -8.34 25.66 -3.68
C ARG A 287 -8.35 26.32 -2.31
N SER A 288 -7.73 27.49 -2.18
CA SER A 288 -7.64 28.25 -0.92
C SER A 288 -8.99 28.81 -0.43
N GLU A 289 -9.97 28.93 -1.33
CA GLU A 289 -11.30 29.52 -1.05
C GLU A 289 -12.37 28.47 -0.75
N LEU A 290 -12.08 27.17 -0.93
CA LEU A 290 -13.07 26.10 -0.77
C LEU A 290 -13.48 25.88 0.69
N GLY A 291 -12.65 26.30 1.65
CA GLY A 291 -12.91 26.11 3.06
C GLY A 291 -12.68 24.69 3.57
N TYR A 292 -12.18 23.77 2.76
CA TYR A 292 -11.76 22.40 3.09
C TYR A 292 -10.61 21.96 2.20
N ASP A 293 -9.85 20.96 2.64
CA ASP A 293 -8.67 20.48 1.93
C ASP A 293 -9.02 19.55 0.78
N ILE A 294 -8.35 19.74 -0.34
CA ILE A 294 -8.31 18.84 -1.50
C ILE A 294 -6.86 18.64 -1.95
N ASP A 295 -6.51 17.42 -2.36
CA ASP A 295 -5.16 17.05 -2.77
C ASP A 295 -5.02 16.81 -4.28
N GLY A 296 -6.08 17.08 -5.07
CA GLY A 296 -6.13 16.91 -6.51
C GLY A 296 -7.55 16.80 -7.04
N MET A 297 -7.65 16.21 -8.23
CA MET A 297 -8.90 15.86 -8.90
C MET A 297 -8.97 14.36 -9.17
N VAL A 298 -10.14 13.77 -9.19
CA VAL A 298 -10.37 12.38 -9.60
C VAL A 298 -11.13 12.37 -10.91
N TYR A 299 -10.61 11.66 -11.91
CA TYR A 299 -11.28 11.43 -13.18
C TYR A 299 -11.76 9.99 -13.27
N LYS A 300 -12.99 9.81 -13.74
CA LYS A 300 -13.61 8.50 -13.94
C LYS A 300 -14.27 8.45 -15.32
N VAL A 301 -14.24 7.29 -15.98
CA VAL A 301 -15.04 7.06 -17.20
C VAL A 301 -16.51 7.18 -16.84
N ASP A 302 -17.28 7.99 -17.57
CA ASP A 302 -18.69 8.23 -17.21
C ASP A 302 -19.61 7.03 -17.51
N ASP A 303 -19.37 6.32 -18.60
CA ASP A 303 -20.14 5.13 -18.99
C ASP A 303 -19.77 3.92 -18.10
N LEU A 304 -20.77 3.38 -17.38
CA LEU A 304 -20.56 2.26 -16.46
C LEU A 304 -20.35 0.92 -17.19
N ALA A 305 -20.86 0.77 -18.41
CA ALA A 305 -20.58 -0.43 -19.21
C ALA A 305 -19.11 -0.44 -19.65
N LEU A 306 -18.54 0.71 -20.01
CA LEU A 306 -17.11 0.84 -20.27
C LEU A 306 -16.26 0.66 -19.00
N GLN A 307 -16.71 1.13 -17.83
CA GLN A 307 -16.03 0.83 -16.57
C GLN A 307 -15.98 -0.68 -16.29
N ALA A 308 -17.08 -1.38 -16.51
CA ALA A 308 -17.15 -2.84 -16.33
C ALA A 308 -16.19 -3.57 -17.28
N ARG A 309 -16.09 -3.16 -18.56
CA ARG A 309 -15.14 -3.71 -19.53
C ARG A 309 -13.69 -3.44 -19.16
N LEU A 310 -13.38 -2.24 -18.67
CA LEU A 310 -12.04 -1.86 -18.21
C LEU A 310 -11.62 -2.65 -16.97
N GLY A 311 -12.56 -2.91 -16.06
CA GLY A 311 -12.35 -3.69 -14.86
C GLY A 311 -11.33 -3.06 -13.90
N PHE A 312 -10.72 -3.94 -13.10
CA PHE A 312 -9.84 -3.57 -12.01
C PHE A 312 -8.44 -4.16 -12.18
N ARG A 313 -7.47 -3.57 -11.50
CA ARG A 313 -6.19 -4.18 -11.15
C ARG A 313 -6.28 -4.66 -9.70
N ALA A 314 -5.21 -5.26 -9.19
CA ALA A 314 -5.19 -5.75 -7.81
C ALA A 314 -5.61 -4.69 -6.77
N THR A 315 -5.25 -3.42 -6.98
CA THR A 315 -5.45 -2.34 -5.98
C THR A 315 -6.15 -1.10 -6.53
N THR A 316 -6.34 -1.00 -7.84
CA THR A 316 -6.88 0.20 -8.49
C THR A 316 -7.85 -0.15 -9.62
N PRO A 317 -8.92 0.62 -9.83
CA PRO A 317 -9.71 0.53 -11.05
C PRO A 317 -8.87 1.01 -12.25
N ARG A 318 -9.09 0.42 -13.43
CA ARG A 318 -8.46 0.91 -14.66
C ARG A 318 -9.13 2.17 -15.20
N TRP A 319 -10.38 2.38 -14.86
CA TRP A 319 -11.25 3.44 -15.38
C TRP A 319 -11.21 4.75 -14.58
N ALA A 320 -10.39 4.83 -13.54
CA ALA A 320 -10.25 6.05 -12.73
C ALA A 320 -8.78 6.37 -12.44
N ILE A 321 -8.49 7.67 -12.29
CA ILE A 321 -7.18 8.19 -11.95
C ILE A 321 -7.31 9.43 -11.06
N ALA A 322 -6.37 9.63 -10.13
CA ALA A 322 -6.25 10.83 -9.32
C ALA A 322 -5.16 11.74 -9.91
N HIS A 323 -5.51 12.96 -10.30
CA HIS A 323 -4.60 14.00 -10.77
C HIS A 323 -4.26 14.92 -9.59
N LYS A 324 -3.06 14.78 -9.08
CA LYS A 324 -2.61 15.45 -7.85
C LYS A 324 -2.19 16.90 -8.11
N PHE A 325 -2.38 17.76 -7.08
CA PHE A 325 -1.80 19.10 -7.10
C PHE A 325 -0.29 19.07 -6.80
N PRO A 326 0.46 20.08 -7.23
CA PRO A 326 1.88 20.20 -6.89
C PRO A 326 2.10 20.28 -5.38
N ALA A 327 3.24 19.75 -4.92
CA ALA A 327 3.60 19.77 -3.50
C ALA A 327 4.06 21.17 -3.05
N GLU A 328 3.72 21.53 -1.80
CA GLU A 328 4.23 22.77 -1.19
C GLU A 328 5.71 22.67 -0.83
N LEU A 329 6.41 23.80 -0.89
CA LEU A 329 7.83 23.93 -0.56
C LEU A 329 8.01 24.86 0.64
N ALA A 330 8.95 24.54 1.56
CA ALA A 330 9.35 25.42 2.65
C ALA A 330 10.85 25.37 2.89
N TRP A 331 11.40 26.45 3.45
CA TRP A 331 12.81 26.54 3.84
C TRP A 331 12.96 26.36 5.34
N THR A 332 13.94 25.55 5.77
CA THR A 332 14.25 25.30 7.19
C THR A 332 15.73 24.97 7.38
N GLU A 333 16.22 25.09 8.60
CA GLU A 333 17.60 24.79 8.97
C GLU A 333 17.78 23.29 9.25
N LEU A 334 18.87 22.70 8.75
CA LEU A 334 19.32 21.35 9.05
C LEU A 334 20.15 21.34 10.33
N LEU A 335 19.58 20.80 11.41
CA LEU A 335 20.19 20.81 12.75
C LEU A 335 21.21 19.67 12.94
N SER A 336 20.91 18.47 12.47
CA SER A 336 21.80 17.31 12.54
C SER A 336 21.43 16.25 11.49
N ILE A 337 22.35 15.30 11.30
CA ILE A 337 22.13 14.10 10.50
C ILE A 337 22.35 12.87 11.37
N ASP A 338 21.30 12.08 11.56
CA ASP A 338 21.33 10.84 12.34
C ASP A 338 21.35 9.62 11.41
N ILE A 339 21.88 8.49 11.89
CA ILE A 339 21.84 7.23 11.16
C ILE A 339 20.80 6.31 11.80
N GLN A 340 19.83 5.86 11.00
CA GLN A 340 18.85 4.88 11.42
C GLN A 340 19.21 3.50 10.84
N VAL A 341 19.14 2.48 11.70
CA VAL A 341 19.40 1.09 11.29
C VAL A 341 18.07 0.46 10.89
N GLY A 342 17.94 0.16 9.61
CA GLY A 342 16.77 -0.53 9.08
C GLY A 342 16.82 -2.04 9.32
N ARG A 343 15.66 -2.68 9.30
CA ARG A 343 15.46 -4.12 9.52
C ARG A 343 16.41 -5.06 8.75
N THR A 344 16.85 -4.66 7.57
CA THR A 344 17.78 -5.45 6.72
C THR A 344 19.25 -5.10 6.93
N GLY A 345 19.58 -4.37 8.00
CA GLY A 345 20.90 -3.84 8.24
C GLY A 345 21.26 -2.62 7.39
N ALA A 346 20.33 -2.07 6.63
CA ALA A 346 20.56 -0.83 5.89
C ALA A 346 20.70 0.35 6.86
N LEU A 347 21.76 1.13 6.68
CA LEU A 347 22.08 2.32 7.47
C LEU A 347 21.60 3.55 6.69
N SER A 348 20.53 4.16 7.15
CA SER A 348 19.82 5.23 6.45
C SER A 348 20.02 6.58 7.13
N PRO A 349 20.53 7.62 6.46
CA PRO A 349 20.70 8.94 7.04
C PRO A 349 19.36 9.70 7.06
N VAL A 350 19.09 10.38 8.17
CA VAL A 350 17.90 11.19 8.42
C VAL A 350 18.32 12.60 8.86
N ALA A 351 17.82 13.62 8.17
CA ALA A 351 17.97 15.02 8.55
C ALA A 351 17.05 15.35 9.74
N ARG A 352 17.59 15.98 10.76
CA ARG A 352 16.84 16.67 11.82
C ARG A 352 16.75 18.14 11.46
N LEU A 353 15.55 18.64 11.40
CA LEU A 353 15.24 19.97 10.89
C LEU A 353 14.68 20.86 12.00
N ASN A 354 14.95 22.16 11.91
CA ASN A 354 14.17 23.11 12.67
C ASN A 354 12.70 22.98 12.24
N PRO A 355 11.75 22.77 13.18
CA PRO A 355 10.35 22.51 12.82
C PRO A 355 9.77 23.59 11.91
N VAL A 356 9.18 23.20 10.77
CA VAL A 356 8.54 24.10 9.83
C VAL A 356 7.25 23.47 9.30
N THR A 357 6.23 24.29 9.06
CA THR A 357 4.96 23.80 8.51
C THR A 357 5.04 23.70 6.99
N VAL A 358 4.69 22.52 6.43
CA VAL A 358 4.60 22.26 4.99
C VAL A 358 3.34 21.44 4.74
N GLY A 359 2.45 21.90 3.88
CA GLY A 359 1.19 21.21 3.62
C GLY A 359 0.37 20.98 4.89
N GLY A 360 0.27 21.99 5.76
CA GLY A 360 -0.48 21.92 7.02
C GLY A 360 0.09 21.02 8.11
N VAL A 361 1.31 20.44 7.93
CA VAL A 361 1.97 19.57 8.93
C VAL A 361 3.31 20.14 9.35
N VAL A 362 3.60 20.08 10.65
CA VAL A 362 4.91 20.44 11.19
C VAL A 362 5.91 19.34 10.88
N VAL A 363 6.93 19.70 10.10
CA VAL A 363 8.02 18.82 9.68
C VAL A 363 9.27 19.13 10.47
N SER A 364 9.82 18.12 11.16
CA SER A 364 11.08 18.19 11.92
C SER A 364 12.13 17.18 11.44
N ASN A 365 11.78 16.30 10.48
CA ASN A 365 12.70 15.30 9.97
C ASN A 365 12.50 15.15 8.45
N ALA A 366 13.61 14.89 7.72
CA ALA A 366 13.56 14.56 6.31
C ALA A 366 14.51 13.40 5.97
N THR A 367 14.15 12.56 5.01
CA THR A 367 15.05 11.50 4.56
C THR A 367 16.19 12.07 3.72
N LEU A 368 17.39 11.57 3.97
CA LEU A 368 18.58 11.86 3.16
C LEU A 368 18.98 10.66 2.28
N HIS A 369 18.13 9.65 2.25
CA HIS A 369 18.25 8.47 1.40
C HIS A 369 19.55 7.69 1.58
N ASN A 370 20.71 8.25 1.19
CA ASN A 370 22.04 7.64 1.28
C ASN A 370 23.14 8.72 1.18
N GLU A 371 24.39 8.30 1.31
CA GLU A 371 25.55 9.16 1.23
C GLU A 371 25.65 9.94 -0.09
N ASP A 372 25.35 9.31 -1.23
CA ASP A 372 25.42 9.97 -2.54
C ASP A 372 24.39 11.09 -2.67
N TYR A 373 23.20 10.89 -2.11
CA TYR A 373 22.18 11.96 -2.06
C TYR A 373 22.63 13.14 -1.22
N ILE A 374 23.29 12.91 -0.08
CA ILE A 374 23.87 13.98 0.74
C ILE A 374 24.94 14.73 -0.06
N ALA A 375 25.78 14.00 -0.77
CA ALA A 375 26.86 14.58 -1.60
C ALA A 375 26.37 15.27 -2.89
N GLY A 376 25.06 15.45 -3.08
CA GLY A 376 24.51 16.12 -4.27
C GLY A 376 24.58 15.29 -5.54
N ARG A 377 24.68 13.98 -5.41
CA ARG A 377 24.77 13.05 -6.54
C ARG A 377 23.61 12.05 -6.53
N ASP A 378 23.21 11.65 -7.71
CA ASP A 378 22.36 10.49 -7.86
C ASP A 378 23.19 9.20 -7.81
N SER A 379 22.52 8.08 -7.98
CA SER A 379 23.14 6.75 -7.96
C SER A 379 24.08 6.48 -9.14
N LYS A 380 24.08 7.30 -10.19
CA LYS A 380 25.03 7.27 -11.32
C LYS A 380 26.21 8.21 -11.12
N GLY A 381 26.26 8.92 -10.00
CA GLY A 381 27.21 9.99 -9.77
C GLY A 381 26.90 11.31 -10.49
N GLN A 382 25.70 11.42 -11.13
CA GLN A 382 25.27 12.66 -11.75
C GLN A 382 24.82 13.65 -10.68
N GLY A 383 25.11 14.93 -10.90
CA GLY A 383 24.72 15.99 -9.97
C GLY A 383 23.21 16.15 -9.88
N ILE A 384 22.65 16.01 -8.68
CA ILE A 384 21.31 16.44 -8.32
C ILE A 384 21.38 17.76 -7.58
N ARG A 385 20.33 18.56 -7.58
CA ARG A 385 20.32 19.91 -6.96
C ARG A 385 21.47 20.80 -7.47
N GLY A 386 21.87 20.66 -8.76
CA GLY A 386 23.01 21.38 -9.30
C GLY A 386 24.37 20.94 -8.71
N GLY A 387 24.49 19.73 -8.17
CA GLY A 387 25.68 19.21 -7.52
C GLY A 387 25.89 19.71 -6.08
N LYS A 388 24.90 20.42 -5.49
CA LYS A 388 24.97 20.92 -4.12
C LYS A 388 24.91 19.79 -3.12
N ASP A 389 25.91 19.69 -2.24
CA ASP A 389 25.90 18.78 -1.09
C ASP A 389 25.02 19.35 0.05
N ILE A 390 24.69 18.52 1.02
CA ILE A 390 23.90 18.87 2.19
C ILE A 390 24.82 18.79 3.42
N ARG A 391 24.84 19.84 4.23
CA ARG A 391 25.66 19.92 5.45
C ARG A 391 24.81 20.37 6.64
N VAL A 392 25.22 19.98 7.83
CA VAL A 392 24.64 20.47 9.07
C VAL A 392 24.81 22.01 9.13
N GLY A 393 23.75 22.73 9.51
CA GLY A 393 23.65 24.18 9.52
C GLY A 393 23.17 24.79 8.19
N ASP A 394 22.98 24.00 7.12
CA ASP A 394 22.43 24.51 5.87
C ASP A 394 20.98 24.96 6.02
N LEU A 395 20.61 26.04 5.32
CA LEU A 395 19.23 26.33 5.02
C LEU A 395 18.80 25.46 3.83
N VAL A 396 17.90 24.52 4.07
CA VAL A 396 17.45 23.54 3.09
C VAL A 396 16.01 23.79 2.70
N GLN A 397 15.72 23.65 1.42
CA GLN A 397 14.37 23.67 0.92
C GLN A 397 13.79 22.24 1.03
N ILE A 398 12.73 22.12 1.79
CA ILE A 398 12.03 20.86 1.92
C ILE A 398 10.70 20.90 1.21
N TYR A 399 10.26 19.76 0.78
CA TYR A 399 8.92 19.52 0.30
C TYR A 399 8.40 18.21 0.88
N ARG A 400 7.11 18.18 1.03
CA ARG A 400 6.42 16.94 1.36
C ARG A 400 6.01 16.32 0.05
N ALA A 401 6.88 15.45 -0.49
CA ALA A 401 6.60 14.76 -1.73
C ALA A 401 5.42 13.79 -1.50
N GLY A 402 4.19 14.15 -1.92
CA GLY A 402 2.95 13.43 -1.74
C GLY A 402 2.36 13.48 -0.32
N ASP A 403 2.59 14.60 0.38
CA ASP A 403 2.15 14.90 1.75
C ASP A 403 2.62 13.93 2.85
N VAL A 404 3.68 13.13 2.67
CA VAL A 404 4.12 12.15 3.67
C VAL A 404 5.61 12.17 4.05
N ILE A 405 6.63 12.00 3.17
CA ILE A 405 8.04 12.08 3.59
C ILE A 405 8.67 13.42 3.20
N PRO A 406 9.08 14.22 4.19
CA PRO A 406 9.87 15.40 3.88
C PRO A 406 11.19 15.00 3.22
N LYS A 407 11.50 15.67 2.13
CA LYS A 407 12.75 15.55 1.40
C LYS A 407 13.39 16.91 1.23
N ILE A 408 14.69 16.93 1.02
CA ILE A 408 15.41 18.13 0.69
C ILE A 408 15.42 18.31 -0.83
N ALA A 409 14.69 19.31 -1.31
CA ALA A 409 14.63 19.68 -2.73
C ALA A 409 15.88 20.45 -3.16
N ASP A 410 16.35 21.40 -2.33
CA ASP A 410 17.48 22.27 -2.65
C ASP A 410 18.20 22.75 -1.37
N VAL A 411 19.35 23.38 -1.53
CA VAL A 411 20.17 23.98 -0.49
C VAL A 411 20.52 25.41 -0.90
N ASP A 412 20.33 26.37 0.03
CA ASP A 412 20.76 27.76 -0.15
C ASP A 412 22.21 27.92 0.25
N LEU A 413 23.12 27.80 -0.72
CA LEU A 413 24.56 27.96 -0.47
C LEU A 413 24.96 29.35 -0.02
N SER A 414 24.16 30.39 -0.30
CA SER A 414 24.47 31.78 0.12
C SER A 414 24.36 31.97 1.63
N ARG A 415 23.61 31.07 2.30
CA ARG A 415 23.38 31.09 3.75
C ARG A 415 24.08 29.96 4.49
N ARG A 416 24.94 29.20 3.80
CA ARG A 416 25.73 28.13 4.40
C ARG A 416 26.75 28.67 5.40
N PRO A 417 26.81 28.11 6.64
CA PRO A 417 27.85 28.48 7.60
C PRO A 417 29.25 28.26 7.04
N ALA A 418 30.15 29.24 7.26
CA ALA A 418 31.51 29.21 6.70
C ALA A 418 32.38 28.06 7.25
N ASP A 419 32.06 27.56 8.43
CA ASP A 419 32.74 26.47 9.13
C ASP A 419 32.10 25.08 8.90
N SER A 420 31.02 25.02 8.11
CA SER A 420 30.33 23.76 7.80
C SER A 420 31.22 22.78 7.04
N GLN A 421 31.24 21.52 7.49
CA GLN A 421 32.04 20.45 6.86
C GLN A 421 31.16 19.53 6.00
N PRO A 422 31.70 19.00 4.90
CA PRO A 422 31.02 17.92 4.17
C PRO A 422 30.70 16.74 5.08
N PHE A 423 29.55 16.09 4.89
CA PHE A 423 29.15 14.95 5.68
C PHE A 423 30.01 13.71 5.33
N ASP A 424 30.68 13.14 6.33
CA ASP A 424 31.41 11.88 6.20
C ASP A 424 30.61 10.76 6.88
N PHE A 425 30.05 9.87 6.06
CA PHE A 425 29.20 8.76 6.53
C PHE A 425 30.01 7.76 7.38
N ALA A 426 31.23 7.45 6.98
CA ALA A 426 32.09 6.50 7.70
C ALA A 426 32.50 7.06 9.07
N ASP A 427 32.81 8.35 9.13
CA ASP A 427 33.14 9.03 10.40
C ASP A 427 31.94 9.08 11.35
N LYS A 428 30.75 9.38 10.82
CA LYS A 428 29.50 9.36 11.60
C LYS A 428 29.24 7.97 12.21
N LEU A 429 29.43 6.90 11.43
CA LEU A 429 29.29 5.53 11.94
C LEU A 429 30.28 5.22 13.06
N ARG A 430 31.54 5.67 12.92
CA ARG A 430 32.56 5.50 13.97
C ARG A 430 32.18 6.24 15.26
N GLN A 431 31.67 7.45 15.14
CA GLN A 431 31.21 8.24 16.30
C GLN A 431 30.05 7.56 17.03
N GLU A 432 29.15 6.90 16.31
CA GLU A 432 28.02 6.15 16.87
C GLU A 432 28.34 4.72 17.28
N GLY A 433 29.59 4.25 17.06
CA GLY A 433 30.02 2.89 17.38
C GLY A 433 29.36 1.83 16.50
N ILE A 434 28.93 2.20 15.28
CA ILE A 434 28.27 1.31 14.35
C ILE A 434 29.27 0.76 13.31
N GLU A 435 29.44 -0.53 13.24
CA GLU A 435 30.22 -1.17 12.19
C GLU A 435 29.41 -1.24 10.90
N GLY A 436 29.79 -0.46 9.90
CA GLY A 436 29.09 -0.41 8.61
C GLY A 436 30.02 -0.62 7.44
N ARG A 437 29.51 -1.27 6.39
CA ARG A 437 30.22 -1.48 5.13
C ARG A 437 29.34 -1.11 3.94
N ARG A 438 29.93 -0.46 2.95
CA ARG A 438 29.32 -0.19 1.65
C ARG A 438 30.07 -1.00 0.60
N ALA A 439 29.39 -1.88 -0.11
CA ALA A 439 30.00 -2.66 -1.19
C ALA A 439 30.27 -1.74 -2.40
N PRO A 440 31.33 -2.01 -3.20
CA PRO A 440 31.53 -1.28 -4.44
C PRO A 440 30.31 -1.36 -5.36
N GLY A 441 29.81 -0.18 -5.79
CA GLY A 441 28.61 -0.11 -6.61
C GLY A 441 27.27 -0.13 -5.83
N ASP A 442 27.27 -0.38 -4.51
CA ASP A 442 26.06 -0.27 -3.69
C ASP A 442 25.87 1.19 -3.21
N ALA A 443 24.62 1.66 -3.19
CA ALA A 443 24.28 2.99 -2.66
C ALA A 443 24.14 3.00 -1.14
N VAL A 444 23.96 1.84 -0.53
CA VAL A 444 23.52 1.71 0.86
C VAL A 444 24.63 1.15 1.72
N TRP A 445 24.97 1.87 2.77
CA TRP A 445 25.76 1.33 3.86
C TRP A 445 24.96 0.27 4.61
N ARG A 446 25.63 -0.84 4.97
CA ARG A 446 25.01 -1.93 5.72
C ARG A 446 25.81 -2.24 6.96
N TYR A 447 25.08 -2.58 8.01
CA TYR A 447 25.71 -3.12 9.21
C TYR A 447 26.52 -4.39 8.88
N SER A 448 27.72 -4.46 9.40
CA SER A 448 28.68 -5.57 9.15
C SER A 448 29.29 -6.15 10.43
N GLY A 449 28.82 -5.73 11.60
CA GLY A 449 29.33 -6.24 12.88
C GLY A 449 28.98 -7.71 13.10
N ALA A 450 29.85 -8.39 13.86
CA ALA A 450 29.68 -9.82 14.20
C ALA A 450 28.54 -10.07 15.19
N GLU A 451 28.30 -9.12 16.10
CA GLU A 451 27.19 -9.16 17.07
C GLU A 451 25.95 -8.55 16.46
N PRO A 452 24.77 -9.18 16.55
CA PRO A 452 23.54 -8.57 16.08
C PRO A 452 23.25 -7.29 16.87
N LEU A 453 23.17 -6.15 16.18
CA LEU A 453 22.71 -4.91 16.80
C LEU A 453 21.36 -5.12 17.45
N ALA A 454 21.19 -4.61 18.67
CA ALA A 454 19.91 -4.64 19.37
C ALA A 454 18.78 -4.08 18.51
N ASP A 455 19.03 -3.00 17.77
CA ASP A 455 18.07 -2.38 16.87
C ASP A 455 17.63 -3.32 15.73
N LEU A 456 18.55 -4.12 15.16
CA LEU A 456 18.19 -5.10 14.14
C LEU A 456 17.27 -6.19 14.68
N ALA A 457 17.58 -6.72 15.87
CA ALA A 457 16.76 -7.73 16.52
C ALA A 457 15.39 -7.16 16.90
N ILE A 458 15.35 -5.94 17.44
CA ILE A 458 14.12 -5.23 17.78
C ILE A 458 13.27 -5.02 16.52
N GLU A 459 13.85 -4.55 15.42
CA GLU A 459 13.13 -4.33 14.17
C GLU A 459 12.62 -5.64 13.54
N ALA A 460 13.37 -6.73 13.66
CA ALA A 460 12.91 -8.05 13.23
C ALA A 460 11.70 -8.53 14.07
N LEU A 461 11.74 -8.34 15.39
CA LEU A 461 10.64 -8.68 16.28
C LEU A 461 9.41 -7.78 16.04
N LYS A 462 9.60 -6.48 15.82
CA LYS A 462 8.52 -5.56 15.41
C LYS A 462 7.87 -6.00 14.11
N HIS A 463 8.68 -6.45 13.15
CA HIS A 463 8.15 -7.02 11.91
C HIS A 463 7.33 -8.29 12.17
N PHE A 464 7.85 -9.19 13.00
CA PHE A 464 7.18 -10.45 13.32
C PHE A 464 5.80 -10.23 13.95
N VAL A 465 5.66 -9.25 14.84
CA VAL A 465 4.37 -8.91 15.47
C VAL A 465 3.54 -7.89 14.66
N SER A 466 4.03 -7.47 13.50
CA SER A 466 3.33 -6.48 12.68
C SER A 466 1.99 -7.01 12.16
N ARG A 467 1.13 -6.10 11.71
CA ARG A 467 -0.23 -6.38 11.23
C ARG A 467 -0.32 -7.44 10.13
N GLN A 468 0.58 -7.39 9.17
CA GLN A 468 0.63 -8.34 8.05
C GLN A 468 1.23 -9.69 8.45
N ALA A 469 1.93 -9.73 9.60
CA ALA A 469 2.50 -10.93 10.20
C ALA A 469 1.56 -11.49 11.29
N PHE A 470 2.01 -11.61 12.52
CA PHE A 470 1.21 -12.20 13.60
C PHE A 470 0.10 -11.28 14.14
N ASP A 471 0.22 -9.96 14.04
CA ASP A 471 -0.80 -8.99 14.49
C ASP A 471 -1.28 -9.28 15.93
N ILE A 472 -0.32 -9.35 16.86
CA ILE A 472 -0.59 -9.69 18.27
C ILE A 472 -1.12 -8.45 18.99
N GLU A 473 -2.35 -8.54 19.50
CA GLU A 473 -2.99 -7.47 20.26
C GLU A 473 -2.24 -7.19 21.57
N GLY A 474 -1.95 -5.91 21.85
CA GLY A 474 -1.21 -5.50 23.04
C GLY A 474 0.32 -5.65 22.94
N LEU A 475 0.87 -6.18 21.83
CA LEU A 475 2.31 -6.31 21.59
C LEU A 475 2.77 -5.42 20.43
N GLY A 476 2.76 -4.12 20.64
CA GLY A 476 3.24 -3.15 19.66
C GLY A 476 4.75 -2.88 19.76
N ALA A 477 5.24 -1.91 18.94
CA ALA A 477 6.65 -1.57 18.87
C ALA A 477 7.27 -1.20 20.23
N LYS A 478 6.55 -0.40 21.04
CA LYS A 478 7.04 0.03 22.38
C LYS A 478 7.17 -1.14 23.33
N GLN A 479 6.23 -2.09 23.32
CA GLN A 479 6.24 -3.28 24.15
C GLN A 479 7.38 -4.22 23.76
N ILE A 480 7.62 -4.39 22.45
CA ILE A 480 8.78 -5.16 21.95
C ILE A 480 10.09 -4.55 22.45
N GLU A 481 10.28 -3.24 22.33
CA GLU A 481 11.47 -2.56 22.86
C GLU A 481 11.62 -2.77 24.36
N GLN A 482 10.54 -2.54 25.14
CA GLN A 482 10.53 -2.73 26.58
C GLN A 482 10.93 -4.14 26.99
N PHE A 483 10.36 -5.15 26.36
CA PHE A 483 10.63 -6.57 26.68
C PHE A 483 11.99 -7.01 26.18
N TYR A 484 12.45 -6.50 25.03
CA TYR A 484 13.77 -6.78 24.52
C TYR A 484 14.87 -6.26 25.47
N HIS A 485 14.80 -5.00 25.88
CA HIS A 485 15.78 -4.41 26.80
C HIS A 485 15.78 -5.09 28.20
N ARG A 486 14.65 -5.68 28.59
CA ARG A 486 14.57 -6.49 29.81
C ARG A 486 15.09 -7.93 29.64
N GLY A 487 15.43 -8.33 28.43
CA GLY A 487 15.86 -9.71 28.12
C GLY A 487 14.69 -10.73 28.14
N TRP A 488 13.46 -10.25 28.13
CA TRP A 488 12.27 -11.12 28.18
C TRP A 488 11.89 -11.70 26.81
N ILE A 489 12.14 -10.93 25.74
CA ILE A 489 11.95 -11.35 24.34
C ILE A 489 13.25 -11.04 23.59
N ARG A 490 13.88 -12.06 23.01
CA ARG A 490 15.05 -11.97 22.13
C ARG A 490 14.74 -12.55 20.75
N THR A 491 13.89 -13.55 20.70
CA THR A 491 13.51 -14.29 19.50
C THR A 491 11.97 -14.37 19.39
N PRO A 492 11.41 -14.70 18.23
CA PRO A 492 9.98 -14.93 18.08
C PRO A 492 9.38 -15.99 19.01
N VAL A 493 10.14 -17.01 19.34
CA VAL A 493 9.70 -18.08 20.28
C VAL A 493 9.43 -17.53 21.67
N ASP A 494 10.23 -16.55 22.12
CA ASP A 494 10.08 -15.94 23.43
C ASP A 494 8.72 -15.26 23.62
N ILE A 495 8.10 -14.81 22.54
CA ILE A 495 6.77 -14.21 22.55
C ILE A 495 5.74 -15.23 23.00
N PHE A 496 5.77 -16.44 22.44
CA PHE A 496 4.81 -17.50 22.75
C PHE A 496 5.05 -18.19 24.10
N THR A 497 6.23 -18.01 24.68
CA THR A 497 6.57 -18.49 26.03
C THR A 497 6.43 -17.42 27.11
N LEU A 498 6.10 -16.17 26.74
CA LEU A 498 6.06 -15.01 27.64
C LEU A 498 5.12 -15.22 28.85
N LYS A 499 3.92 -15.76 28.61
CA LYS A 499 2.95 -16.05 29.68
C LYS A 499 3.47 -17.07 30.69
N ALA A 500 4.12 -18.13 30.24
CA ALA A 500 4.70 -19.16 31.12
C ALA A 500 5.87 -18.60 31.95
N ARG A 501 6.65 -17.66 31.38
CA ARG A 501 7.84 -17.10 32.03
C ARG A 501 7.54 -15.89 32.92
N PHE A 502 6.55 -15.08 32.55
CA PHE A 502 6.28 -13.78 33.16
C PHE A 502 4.79 -13.49 33.41
N GLY A 503 3.97 -14.53 33.41
CA GLY A 503 2.55 -14.48 33.72
C GLY A 503 2.24 -14.50 35.21
N PRO A 504 0.96 -14.61 35.60
CA PRO A 504 0.54 -14.68 36.98
C PRO A 504 1.22 -15.85 37.71
N GLY A 505 1.67 -15.60 38.96
CA GLY A 505 2.37 -16.60 39.78
C GLY A 505 3.89 -16.65 39.58
N GLN A 506 4.45 -15.96 38.62
CA GLN A 506 5.90 -15.88 38.40
C GLN A 506 6.54 -14.77 39.27
N LEU A 507 7.84 -14.90 39.55
CA LEU A 507 8.59 -13.90 40.35
C LEU A 507 8.62 -12.53 39.67
N GLN A 508 8.78 -12.50 38.37
CA GLN A 508 8.67 -11.30 37.53
C GLN A 508 7.39 -11.43 36.69
N GLN A 509 6.58 -10.39 36.69
CA GLN A 509 5.29 -10.42 35.99
C GLN A 509 5.11 -9.20 35.12
N VAL A 510 4.53 -9.38 33.93
CA VAL A 510 4.15 -8.28 33.02
C VAL A 510 3.25 -7.27 33.73
N SER A 511 2.28 -7.73 34.51
CA SER A 511 1.32 -6.88 35.23
C SER A 511 1.94 -5.95 36.30
N LYS A 512 3.20 -6.18 36.67
CA LYS A 512 3.92 -5.36 37.65
C LYS A 512 4.88 -4.34 37.03
N LEU A 513 4.92 -4.27 35.70
CA LEU A 513 5.72 -3.25 35.02
C LEU A 513 4.98 -1.91 34.95
N ASP A 514 5.76 -0.82 34.90
CA ASP A 514 5.22 0.53 34.71
C ASP A 514 4.40 0.60 33.40
N GLY A 515 3.20 1.13 33.50
CA GLY A 515 2.25 1.21 32.39
C GLY A 515 1.44 -0.06 32.14
N TRP A 516 1.63 -1.11 32.97
CA TRP A 516 0.88 -2.35 32.88
C TRP A 516 0.01 -2.59 34.12
N GLY A 517 -1.07 -3.31 33.95
CA GLY A 517 -1.94 -3.80 35.00
C GLY A 517 -2.37 -5.22 34.69
N GLU A 518 -3.11 -5.85 35.58
CA GLU A 518 -3.57 -7.23 35.40
C GLU A 518 -4.43 -7.40 34.14
N LYS A 519 -5.33 -6.45 33.86
CA LYS A 519 -6.19 -6.48 32.66
C LYS A 519 -5.38 -6.36 31.36
N SER A 520 -4.41 -5.44 31.29
CA SER A 520 -3.58 -5.25 30.08
C SER A 520 -2.63 -6.42 29.87
N ALA A 521 -2.06 -7.00 30.94
CA ALA A 521 -1.24 -8.19 30.84
C ALA A 521 -2.05 -9.42 30.40
N GLN A 522 -3.26 -9.59 30.93
CA GLN A 522 -4.15 -10.68 30.49
C GLN A 522 -4.53 -10.51 29.02
N LYS A 523 -4.91 -9.31 28.59
CA LYS A 523 -5.22 -9.01 27.17
C LYS A 523 -4.05 -9.33 26.24
N LEU A 524 -2.80 -9.01 26.64
CA LEU A 524 -1.61 -9.39 25.89
C LEU A 524 -1.48 -10.91 25.76
N PHE A 525 -1.62 -11.65 26.86
CA PHE A 525 -1.49 -13.11 26.84
C PHE A 525 -2.58 -13.76 25.99
N ASP A 526 -3.82 -13.28 26.09
CA ASP A 526 -4.92 -13.77 25.25
C ASP A 526 -4.68 -13.47 23.78
N GLY A 527 -4.12 -12.26 23.47
CA GLY A 527 -3.70 -11.89 22.12
C GLY A 527 -2.60 -12.79 21.57
N ILE A 528 -1.60 -13.17 22.37
CA ILE A 528 -0.55 -14.12 21.98
C ILE A 528 -1.16 -15.50 21.72
N ASP A 529 -1.99 -16.00 22.64
CA ASP A 529 -2.60 -17.33 22.53
C ASP A 529 -3.53 -17.42 21.31
N ALA A 530 -4.29 -16.37 20.99
CA ALA A 530 -5.13 -16.30 19.80
C ALA A 530 -4.34 -16.39 18.48
N LYS A 531 -3.06 -15.98 18.48
CA LYS A 531 -2.20 -15.98 17.29
C LYS A 531 -1.33 -17.23 17.15
N ARG A 532 -1.49 -18.23 18.03
CA ARG A 532 -0.88 -19.56 17.81
C ARG A 532 -1.45 -20.25 16.56
N ARG A 533 -2.66 -19.91 16.16
CA ARG A 533 -3.23 -20.30 14.86
C ARG A 533 -2.96 -19.19 13.86
N ILE A 534 -2.16 -19.51 12.84
CA ILE A 534 -1.69 -18.52 11.86
C ILE A 534 -1.81 -19.04 10.43
N GLU A 535 -2.32 -18.22 9.51
CA GLU A 535 -2.40 -18.56 8.09
C GLU A 535 -1.00 -18.65 7.48
N LEU A 536 -0.78 -19.63 6.60
CA LEU A 536 0.52 -19.92 5.98
C LEU A 536 1.18 -18.66 5.38
N HIS A 537 0.44 -17.85 4.67
CA HIS A 537 1.00 -16.64 4.05
C HIS A 537 1.49 -15.62 5.09
N ARG A 538 0.82 -15.51 6.23
CA ARG A 538 1.22 -14.62 7.31
C ARG A 538 2.48 -15.11 8.02
N LEU A 539 2.60 -16.42 8.21
CA LEU A 539 3.82 -17.01 8.74
C LEU A 539 5.00 -16.78 7.80
N ILE A 540 4.85 -17.09 6.51
CA ILE A 540 5.92 -16.85 5.50
C ILE A 540 6.36 -15.37 5.52
N PHE A 541 5.41 -14.45 5.59
CA PHE A 541 5.72 -13.03 5.69
C PHE A 541 6.44 -12.67 6.99
N ALA A 542 5.99 -13.24 8.14
CA ALA A 542 6.54 -12.96 9.46
C ALA A 542 8.00 -13.39 9.60
N LEU A 543 8.45 -14.40 8.84
CA LEU A 543 9.86 -14.83 8.83
C LEU A 543 10.82 -13.73 8.35
N GLY A 544 10.32 -12.65 7.75
CA GLY A 544 11.13 -11.51 7.34
C GLY A 544 12.16 -11.82 6.26
N ILE A 545 11.93 -12.85 5.46
CA ILE A 545 12.81 -13.28 4.37
C ILE A 545 12.97 -12.13 3.38
N ARG A 546 14.20 -11.86 2.97
CA ARG A 546 14.49 -10.81 1.97
C ARG A 546 13.72 -11.08 0.69
N HIS A 547 13.25 -10.02 0.05
CA HIS A 547 12.45 -10.08 -1.19
C HIS A 547 11.08 -10.73 -1.04
N VAL A 548 10.70 -11.25 0.13
CA VAL A 548 9.39 -11.83 0.41
C VAL A 548 8.53 -10.83 1.17
N GLY A 549 7.65 -10.15 0.46
CA GLY A 549 6.61 -9.30 1.05
C GLY A 549 5.27 -10.04 1.19
N GLU A 550 4.19 -9.32 1.57
CA GLU A 550 2.88 -9.91 1.79
C GLU A 550 2.33 -10.63 0.53
N GLY A 551 2.46 -9.99 -0.66
CA GLY A 551 2.03 -10.59 -1.92
C GLY A 551 2.80 -11.89 -2.27
N ALA A 552 4.17 -11.92 -2.06
CA ALA A 552 4.97 -13.12 -2.24
C ALA A 552 4.56 -14.22 -1.28
N ALA A 553 4.38 -13.85 -0.04
CA ALA A 553 3.94 -14.80 0.96
C ALA A 553 2.59 -15.42 0.57
N LYS A 554 1.63 -14.62 0.08
CA LYS A 554 0.35 -15.12 -0.46
C LYS A 554 0.54 -16.01 -1.69
N LEU A 555 1.39 -15.58 -2.64
CA LEU A 555 1.70 -16.35 -3.83
C LEU A 555 2.30 -17.73 -3.48
N LEU A 556 3.32 -17.74 -2.62
CA LEU A 556 3.95 -18.96 -2.15
C LEU A 556 2.98 -19.84 -1.36
N ALA A 557 2.18 -19.26 -0.47
CA ALA A 557 1.16 -19.99 0.29
C ALA A 557 0.11 -20.62 -0.64
N ASN A 558 -0.40 -19.90 -1.62
CA ASN A 558 -1.36 -20.43 -2.59
C ASN A 558 -0.74 -21.52 -3.47
N ARG A 559 0.56 -21.43 -3.79
CA ARG A 559 1.25 -22.41 -4.60
C ARG A 559 1.51 -23.72 -3.88
N PHE A 560 1.91 -23.64 -2.60
CA PHE A 560 2.31 -24.79 -1.80
C PHE A 560 1.21 -25.30 -0.86
N VAL A 561 0.20 -24.49 -0.60
CA VAL A 561 -1.02 -24.76 0.18
C VAL A 561 -0.73 -25.02 1.66
N THR A 562 0.19 -25.94 2.02
CA THR A 562 0.53 -26.28 3.40
C THR A 562 1.96 -25.91 3.75
N TRP A 563 2.24 -25.79 5.05
CA TRP A 563 3.61 -25.55 5.53
C TRP A 563 4.57 -26.69 5.16
N GLU A 564 4.11 -27.93 5.25
CA GLU A 564 4.93 -29.12 4.97
C GLU A 564 5.40 -29.12 3.53
N THR A 565 4.49 -28.91 2.57
CA THR A 565 4.82 -28.85 1.14
C THR A 565 5.71 -27.66 0.81
N PHE A 566 5.49 -26.51 1.46
CA PHE A 566 6.34 -25.33 1.31
C PHE A 566 7.75 -25.59 1.84
N SER A 567 7.87 -26.09 3.09
CA SER A 567 9.16 -26.35 3.73
C SER A 567 9.98 -27.41 3.00
N GLU A 568 9.34 -28.49 2.54
CA GLU A 568 9.99 -29.55 1.76
C GLU A 568 10.51 -29.02 0.41
N ALA A 569 9.69 -28.21 -0.29
CA ALA A 569 10.11 -27.59 -1.53
C ALA A 569 11.34 -26.68 -1.34
N MET A 570 11.36 -25.85 -0.28
CA MET A 570 12.51 -24.98 0.01
C MET A 570 13.77 -25.75 0.40
N ARG A 571 13.63 -26.84 1.13
CA ARG A 571 14.77 -27.70 1.49
C ARG A 571 15.35 -28.46 0.31
N SER A 572 14.52 -28.87 -0.63
CA SER A 572 14.95 -29.61 -1.84
C SER A 572 15.44 -28.70 -2.98
N ALA A 573 15.20 -27.39 -2.90
CA ALA A 573 15.61 -26.42 -3.93
C ALA A 573 17.10 -26.06 -3.84
N VAL A 574 17.96 -27.01 -4.05
CA VAL A 574 19.40 -26.79 -4.16
C VAL A 574 19.71 -26.21 -5.55
N ALA A 575 20.72 -25.35 -5.66
CA ALA A 575 21.14 -24.72 -6.92
C ALA A 575 21.29 -25.76 -8.05
N GLY A 576 20.57 -25.55 -9.16
CA GLY A 576 20.55 -26.47 -10.32
C GLY A 576 19.61 -27.68 -10.17
N SER A 577 18.82 -27.76 -9.09
CA SER A 577 17.80 -28.81 -8.96
C SER A 577 16.50 -28.45 -9.67
N ALA A 578 15.73 -29.47 -10.07
CA ALA A 578 14.38 -29.28 -10.62
C ALA A 578 13.45 -28.50 -9.67
N ALA A 579 13.65 -28.60 -8.36
CA ALA A 579 12.89 -27.84 -7.37
C ALA A 579 13.25 -26.34 -7.39
N ALA A 580 14.52 -25.99 -7.59
CA ALA A 580 14.94 -24.59 -7.75
C ALA A 580 14.41 -23.99 -9.06
N GLU A 581 14.42 -24.74 -10.17
CA GLU A 581 13.83 -24.31 -11.43
C GLU A 581 12.30 -24.13 -11.31
N ALA A 582 11.61 -25.05 -10.62
CA ALA A 582 10.17 -24.96 -10.39
C ALA A 582 9.76 -23.76 -9.53
N LEU A 583 10.67 -23.24 -8.67
CA LEU A 583 10.42 -21.99 -7.93
C LEU A 583 10.49 -20.77 -8.84
N VAL A 584 11.46 -20.73 -9.75
CA VAL A 584 11.63 -19.61 -10.70
C VAL A 584 10.53 -19.62 -11.78
N ASP A 585 9.96 -20.77 -12.07
CA ASP A 585 8.79 -20.89 -13.00
C ASP A 585 7.49 -20.33 -12.42
N ILE A 586 7.42 -20.05 -11.12
CA ILE A 586 6.26 -19.39 -10.50
C ILE A 586 6.23 -17.95 -10.99
N ASP A 587 5.15 -17.54 -11.67
CA ASP A 587 4.98 -16.16 -12.12
C ASP A 587 5.06 -15.21 -10.91
N GLY A 588 5.99 -14.24 -10.96
CA GLY A 588 6.29 -13.34 -9.84
C GLY A 588 7.42 -13.80 -8.89
N VAL A 589 8.03 -14.97 -9.09
CA VAL A 589 9.20 -15.43 -8.34
C VAL A 589 10.45 -15.40 -9.23
N GLY A 590 11.25 -14.34 -9.10
CA GLY A 590 12.55 -14.26 -9.79
C GLY A 590 13.65 -15.04 -9.06
N ALA A 591 14.78 -15.29 -9.74
CA ALA A 591 15.93 -16.05 -9.21
C ALA A 591 16.44 -15.52 -7.85
N VAL A 592 16.50 -14.18 -7.67
CA VAL A 592 16.95 -13.54 -6.42
C VAL A 592 15.98 -13.84 -5.27
N MET A 593 14.69 -13.80 -5.52
CA MET A 593 13.68 -14.13 -4.52
C MET A 593 13.73 -15.63 -4.17
N ALA A 594 13.76 -16.49 -5.20
CA ALA A 594 13.86 -17.93 -5.02
C ALA A 594 15.06 -18.29 -4.11
N GLN A 595 16.23 -17.72 -4.38
CA GLN A 595 17.42 -17.90 -3.55
C GLN A 595 17.20 -17.40 -2.11
N SER A 596 16.58 -16.23 -1.92
CA SER A 596 16.35 -15.66 -0.59
C SER A 596 15.34 -16.48 0.23
N VAL A 597 14.35 -17.08 -0.43
CA VAL A 597 13.36 -17.95 0.23
C VAL A 597 13.98 -19.27 0.66
N VAL A 598 14.87 -19.80 -0.13
CA VAL A 598 15.55 -21.10 0.11
C VAL A 598 16.60 -21.01 1.21
N GLU A 599 17.34 -19.90 1.29
CA GLU A 599 18.47 -19.71 2.21
C GLU A 599 18.16 -20.09 3.68
N PRO A 600 17.07 -19.63 4.33
CA PRO A 600 16.79 -19.97 5.73
C PRO A 600 16.50 -21.45 5.98
N PHE A 601 16.11 -22.20 4.95
CA PHE A 601 15.78 -23.63 5.04
C PHE A 601 17.01 -24.52 4.80
N GLN A 602 18.06 -23.96 4.21
CA GLN A 602 19.35 -24.65 3.98
C GLN A 602 20.37 -24.33 5.07
N ASP A 603 20.19 -23.27 5.85
CA ASP A 603 20.98 -22.96 7.03
C ASP A 603 20.50 -23.81 8.23
N PRO A 604 21.31 -24.76 8.76
CA PRO A 604 20.88 -25.66 9.83
C PRO A 604 20.45 -24.94 11.11
N ALA A 605 21.13 -23.83 11.45
CA ALA A 605 20.84 -23.08 12.68
C ALA A 605 19.51 -22.30 12.56
N ARG A 606 19.30 -21.65 11.42
CA ARG A 606 18.05 -20.93 11.13
C ARG A 606 16.87 -21.89 11.02
N PHE A 607 17.06 -23.03 10.37
CA PHE A 607 16.01 -24.04 10.24
C PHE A 607 15.66 -24.65 11.59
N ALA A 608 16.63 -24.94 12.46
CA ALA A 608 16.38 -25.44 13.81
C ALA A 608 15.58 -24.42 14.65
N ALA A 609 15.94 -23.13 14.59
CA ALA A 609 15.21 -22.07 15.27
C ALA A 609 13.76 -21.96 14.77
N LEU A 610 13.54 -22.14 13.46
CA LEU A 610 12.22 -22.17 12.84
C LEU A 610 11.38 -23.36 13.32
N GLN A 611 11.98 -24.55 13.46
CA GLN A 611 11.29 -25.73 14.00
C GLN A 611 10.80 -25.50 15.43
N VAL A 612 11.62 -24.90 16.30
CA VAL A 612 11.22 -24.54 17.68
C VAL A 612 10.07 -23.53 17.69
N LEU A 613 10.05 -22.59 16.74
CA LEU A 613 8.91 -21.68 16.60
C LEU A 613 7.64 -22.41 16.19
N LEU A 614 7.72 -23.34 15.26
CA LEU A 614 6.58 -24.11 14.76
C LEU A 614 5.95 -25.02 15.83
N GLU A 615 6.72 -25.49 16.80
CA GLU A 615 6.17 -26.21 17.96
C GLU A 615 5.17 -25.39 18.79
N GLN A 616 5.23 -24.05 18.66
CA GLN A 616 4.33 -23.13 19.34
C GLN A 616 3.09 -22.75 18.51
N LEU A 617 3.00 -23.20 17.25
CA LEU A 617 2.06 -22.70 16.26
C LEU A 617 1.24 -23.83 15.62
N GLU A 618 0.01 -23.51 15.25
CA GLU A 618 -0.83 -24.26 14.32
C GLU A 618 -0.91 -23.48 13.01
N VAL A 619 -0.25 -23.96 11.95
CA VAL A 619 -0.26 -23.28 10.65
C VAL A 619 -1.48 -23.68 9.85
N ILE A 620 -2.34 -22.71 9.54
CA ILE A 620 -3.57 -22.90 8.77
C ILE A 620 -3.19 -22.92 7.27
N PRO A 621 -3.55 -23.96 6.51
CA PRO A 621 -3.33 -24.04 5.07
C PRO A 621 -3.96 -22.85 4.32
N ALA A 622 -3.41 -22.51 3.18
CA ALA A 622 -4.04 -21.53 2.30
C ALA A 622 -5.39 -22.06 1.79
N PRO A 623 -6.43 -21.20 1.72
CA PRO A 623 -7.71 -21.61 1.18
C PRO A 623 -7.54 -22.08 -0.26
N GLN A 624 -8.00 -23.28 -0.56
CA GLN A 624 -8.19 -23.69 -1.95
C GLN A 624 -9.44 -22.98 -2.46
N ILE A 625 -9.29 -22.20 -3.52
CA ILE A 625 -10.44 -21.58 -4.18
C ILE A 625 -11.32 -22.71 -4.68
N ASP A 626 -12.54 -22.78 -4.18
CA ASP A 626 -13.54 -23.75 -4.64
C ASP A 626 -13.89 -23.34 -6.08
N SER A 627 -13.29 -24.03 -7.04
CA SER A 627 -13.38 -23.74 -8.47
C SER A 627 -14.68 -24.20 -9.10
N SER A 628 -15.68 -24.58 -8.28
CA SER A 628 -16.91 -25.20 -8.77
C SER A 628 -17.87 -24.26 -9.50
N SER A 629 -17.67 -22.95 -9.52
CA SER A 629 -18.59 -21.97 -10.09
C SER A 629 -18.17 -21.38 -11.45
N SER A 630 -16.92 -21.55 -11.89
CA SER A 630 -16.46 -21.04 -13.19
C SER A 630 -15.84 -22.14 -14.05
N PRO A 631 -16.24 -22.29 -15.33
CA PRO A 631 -15.71 -23.31 -16.24
C PRO A 631 -14.21 -23.13 -16.54
N VAL A 632 -13.64 -21.97 -16.22
CA VAL A 632 -12.22 -21.64 -16.44
C VAL A 632 -11.42 -21.52 -15.15
N ALA A 633 -12.06 -21.62 -13.99
CA ALA A 633 -11.36 -21.51 -12.72
C ALA A 633 -10.32 -22.63 -12.54
N GLY A 634 -9.10 -22.23 -12.14
CA GLY A 634 -7.96 -23.13 -11.99
C GLY A 634 -7.29 -23.56 -13.30
N LYS A 635 -7.93 -23.38 -14.47
CA LYS A 635 -7.37 -23.71 -15.79
C LYS A 635 -6.31 -22.72 -16.22
N THR A 636 -5.29 -23.21 -16.92
CA THR A 636 -4.24 -22.39 -17.54
C THR A 636 -4.67 -22.01 -18.96
N VAL A 637 -4.90 -20.74 -19.20
CA VAL A 637 -5.36 -20.20 -20.49
C VAL A 637 -4.26 -19.42 -21.18
N VAL A 638 -4.07 -19.63 -22.47
CA VAL A 638 -3.14 -18.88 -23.32
C VAL A 638 -3.90 -18.17 -24.42
N PHE A 639 -3.66 -16.88 -24.60
CA PHE A 639 -4.23 -16.08 -25.70
C PHE A 639 -3.19 -15.84 -26.79
N THR A 640 -3.57 -16.08 -28.08
CA THR A 640 -2.69 -15.88 -29.22
C THR A 640 -3.47 -15.35 -30.46
N GLY A 641 -2.77 -14.84 -31.44
CA GLY A 641 -3.44 -14.22 -32.60
C GLY A 641 -4.01 -12.84 -32.29
N THR A 642 -4.74 -12.25 -33.22
CA THR A 642 -5.44 -10.98 -33.06
C THR A 642 -6.89 -11.27 -32.67
N LEU A 643 -7.31 -10.83 -31.49
CA LEU A 643 -8.72 -10.88 -31.10
C LEU A 643 -9.43 -9.65 -31.70
N THR A 644 -10.64 -9.80 -32.14
CA THR A 644 -11.38 -8.76 -32.89
C THR A 644 -12.42 -8.04 -32.04
N GLN A 645 -13.07 -8.74 -31.11
CA GLN A 645 -14.10 -8.18 -30.22
C GLN A 645 -13.53 -7.60 -28.93
N MET A 646 -12.38 -8.11 -28.47
CA MET A 646 -11.67 -7.60 -27.30
C MET A 646 -10.15 -7.59 -27.52
N THR A 647 -9.42 -6.77 -26.75
CA THR A 647 -7.95 -6.85 -26.75
C THR A 647 -7.47 -8.06 -25.97
N ARG A 648 -6.25 -8.56 -26.25
CA ARG A 648 -5.62 -9.59 -25.41
C ARG A 648 -5.52 -9.19 -23.94
N ALA A 649 -5.34 -7.90 -23.66
CA ALA A 649 -5.29 -7.37 -22.31
C ALA A 649 -6.65 -7.48 -21.61
N GLU A 650 -7.74 -7.21 -22.33
CA GLU A 650 -9.10 -7.38 -21.82
C GLU A 650 -9.42 -8.87 -21.59
N ALA A 651 -9.10 -9.72 -22.58
CA ALA A 651 -9.32 -11.17 -22.49
C ALA A 651 -8.58 -11.80 -21.29
N LYS A 652 -7.31 -11.39 -21.11
CA LYS A 652 -6.50 -11.81 -19.97
C LYS A 652 -7.12 -11.36 -18.64
N ALA A 653 -7.52 -10.09 -18.53
CA ALA A 653 -8.11 -9.55 -17.30
C ALA A 653 -9.44 -10.26 -16.94
N ARG A 654 -10.28 -10.59 -17.93
CA ARG A 654 -11.52 -11.35 -17.70
C ARG A 654 -11.24 -12.79 -17.26
N ALA A 655 -10.26 -13.46 -17.88
CA ALA A 655 -9.86 -14.81 -17.48
C ALA A 655 -9.37 -14.86 -16.04
N GLU A 656 -8.52 -13.92 -15.65
CA GLU A 656 -7.99 -13.81 -14.28
C GLU A 656 -9.11 -13.52 -13.26
N THR A 657 -10.06 -12.66 -13.59
CA THR A 657 -11.24 -12.37 -12.74
C THR A 657 -12.10 -13.62 -12.51
N LEU A 658 -12.17 -14.51 -13.49
CA LEU A 658 -12.92 -15.77 -13.44
C LEU A 658 -12.11 -16.93 -12.83
N GLY A 659 -10.93 -16.65 -12.25
CA GLY A 659 -10.09 -17.62 -11.54
C GLY A 659 -9.19 -18.47 -12.45
N ALA A 660 -9.05 -18.13 -13.74
CA ALA A 660 -8.10 -18.79 -14.63
C ALA A 660 -6.66 -18.31 -14.40
N LYS A 661 -5.68 -19.16 -14.69
CA LYS A 661 -4.27 -18.81 -14.77
C LYS A 661 -3.93 -18.43 -16.20
N VAL A 662 -3.41 -17.23 -16.43
CA VAL A 662 -3.04 -16.80 -17.77
C VAL A 662 -1.54 -16.96 -17.98
N SER A 663 -1.16 -17.70 -19.04
CA SER A 663 0.25 -17.92 -19.41
C SER A 663 0.60 -17.24 -20.74
N GLY A 664 1.84 -16.77 -20.85
CA GLY A 664 2.39 -16.20 -22.08
C GLY A 664 2.82 -17.24 -23.11
N SER A 665 3.02 -18.51 -22.72
CA SER A 665 3.53 -19.58 -23.57
C SER A 665 2.66 -20.84 -23.50
N VAL A 666 2.62 -21.60 -24.58
CA VAL A 666 1.92 -22.90 -24.66
C VAL A 666 2.85 -24.01 -24.19
N SER A 667 2.40 -24.80 -23.23
CA SER A 667 3.11 -25.97 -22.68
C SER A 667 2.14 -27.10 -22.39
N ALA A 668 2.63 -28.25 -21.97
CA ALA A 668 1.80 -29.39 -21.54
C ALA A 668 0.89 -29.08 -20.33
N LYS A 669 1.11 -27.94 -19.64
CA LYS A 669 0.30 -27.45 -18.53
C LYS A 669 -0.81 -26.48 -18.98
N THR A 670 -0.93 -26.20 -20.27
CA THR A 670 -1.96 -25.32 -20.83
C THR A 670 -3.25 -26.12 -21.04
N ASP A 671 -4.34 -25.66 -20.46
CA ASP A 671 -5.64 -26.34 -20.59
C ASP A 671 -6.44 -25.81 -21.79
N ILE A 672 -6.37 -24.50 -22.02
CA ILE A 672 -7.13 -23.84 -23.08
C ILE A 672 -6.23 -22.88 -23.86
N LEU A 673 -6.24 -22.98 -25.18
CA LEU A 673 -5.71 -21.97 -26.08
C LEU A 673 -6.85 -21.18 -26.72
N VAL A 674 -6.86 -19.86 -26.54
CA VAL A 674 -7.76 -18.96 -27.26
C VAL A 674 -7.00 -18.35 -28.42
N ALA A 675 -7.41 -18.71 -29.65
CA ALA A 675 -6.68 -18.41 -30.87
C ALA A 675 -7.50 -17.52 -31.81
N GLY A 676 -7.08 -16.24 -31.92
CA GLY A 676 -7.57 -15.35 -32.97
C GLY A 676 -6.80 -15.51 -34.30
N PRO A 677 -7.19 -14.78 -35.36
CA PRO A 677 -6.46 -14.75 -36.64
C PRO A 677 -4.96 -14.51 -36.46
N GLY A 678 -4.12 -15.28 -37.14
CA GLY A 678 -2.67 -15.16 -37.07
C GLY A 678 -2.03 -15.85 -35.86
N ALA A 679 -2.65 -16.82 -35.23
CA ALA A 679 -2.19 -17.53 -34.05
C ALA A 679 -0.83 -18.27 -34.18
N GLY A 680 -0.38 -18.54 -35.41
CA GLY A 680 0.99 -18.97 -35.76
C GLY A 680 1.51 -20.20 -35.01
N SER A 681 2.74 -20.13 -34.51
CA SER A 681 3.47 -21.23 -33.86
C SER A 681 2.79 -21.76 -32.60
N LYS A 682 2.08 -20.92 -31.86
CA LYS A 682 1.41 -21.34 -30.62
C LYS A 682 0.21 -22.25 -30.90
N ALA A 683 -0.55 -22.01 -31.99
CA ALA A 683 -1.65 -22.86 -32.40
C ALA A 683 -1.13 -24.23 -32.86
N LYS A 684 -0.02 -24.28 -33.60
CA LYS A 684 0.63 -25.54 -33.99
C LYS A 684 1.06 -26.34 -32.76
N LYS A 685 1.72 -25.70 -31.81
CA LYS A 685 2.18 -26.34 -30.59
C LYS A 685 1.02 -26.85 -29.72
N ALA A 686 -0.08 -26.11 -29.67
CA ALA A 686 -1.29 -26.55 -28.94
C ALA A 686 -1.91 -27.80 -29.59
N ALA A 687 -1.98 -27.83 -30.91
CA ALA A 687 -2.46 -29.01 -31.65
C ALA A 687 -1.55 -30.24 -31.45
N GLU A 688 -0.22 -30.06 -31.44
CA GLU A 688 0.75 -31.12 -31.14
C GLU A 688 0.60 -31.67 -29.71
N LEU A 689 0.20 -30.85 -28.77
CA LEU A 689 0.02 -31.20 -27.34
C LEU A 689 -1.44 -31.64 -27.03
N GLY A 690 -2.36 -31.63 -28.02
CA GLY A 690 -3.77 -32.00 -27.82
C GLY A 690 -4.54 -31.01 -26.91
N ILE A 691 -4.13 -29.75 -26.88
CA ILE A 691 -4.75 -28.71 -26.03
C ILE A 691 -6.03 -28.20 -26.66
N GLU A 692 -7.09 -28.08 -25.87
CA GLU A 692 -8.37 -27.50 -26.31
C GLU A 692 -8.14 -26.09 -26.87
N THR A 693 -8.55 -25.88 -28.13
CA THR A 693 -8.40 -24.59 -28.80
C THR A 693 -9.76 -24.00 -29.10
N LEU A 694 -10.00 -22.81 -28.56
CA LEU A 694 -11.20 -21.99 -28.80
C LEU A 694 -10.84 -20.81 -29.70
N ASP A 695 -11.79 -20.40 -30.54
CA ASP A 695 -11.75 -19.05 -31.13
C ASP A 695 -12.28 -18.00 -30.17
N GLU A 696 -12.31 -16.73 -30.58
CA GLU A 696 -12.77 -15.63 -29.73
C GLU A 696 -14.25 -15.75 -29.35
N GLU A 697 -15.09 -16.25 -30.29
CA GLU A 697 -16.53 -16.47 -30.03
C GLU A 697 -16.75 -17.61 -29.02
N GLY A 698 -16.02 -18.71 -29.18
CA GLY A 698 -16.04 -19.82 -28.24
C GLY A 698 -15.57 -19.44 -26.85
N TRP A 699 -14.54 -18.55 -26.75
CA TRP A 699 -14.10 -17.98 -25.48
C TRP A 699 -15.17 -17.11 -24.83
N ILE A 700 -15.80 -16.22 -25.62
CA ILE A 700 -16.87 -15.35 -25.14
C ILE A 700 -18.05 -16.18 -24.65
N ALA A 701 -18.49 -17.16 -25.44
CA ALA A 701 -19.59 -18.05 -25.05
C ALA A 701 -19.28 -18.83 -23.75
N LEU A 702 -18.01 -19.24 -23.55
CA LEU A 702 -17.58 -19.93 -22.33
C LEU A 702 -17.66 -19.06 -21.07
N ILE A 703 -17.46 -17.73 -21.20
CA ILE A 703 -17.43 -16.80 -20.08
C ILE A 703 -18.71 -15.95 -19.92
N GLU A 704 -19.60 -15.88 -20.89
CA GLU A 704 -20.86 -15.08 -20.83
C GLU A 704 -22.00 -15.78 -20.08
N GLY A 705 -21.83 -17.01 -19.63
CA GLY A 705 -22.78 -17.74 -18.78
C GLY A 705 -22.60 -17.47 -17.29
N LEU A 706 -21.73 -16.53 -16.91
CA LEU A 706 -21.29 -16.20 -15.56
C LEU A 706 -21.53 -14.73 -15.26
#